data_35fff9761cab21db5b55ee42e2236a60
#
_entry.id   35fff9761cab21db5b55ee42e2236a60
#
_cell.length_a   1.000
_cell.length_b   1.000
_cell.length_c   1.000
_cell.angle_alpha   90.00
_cell.angle_beta   90.00
_cell.angle_gamma   90.00
#
_symmetry.space_group_name_H-M   'P 1'
#
loop_
_entity.id
_entity.type
_entity.pdbx_description
1 polymer ?
#
loop_
_entity_poly.entity_id
_entity_poly.type
_entity_poly.pdbx_seq_one_letter_code
_entity_poly.pdbx_strand_id
1 'polypeptide(L)'
;QPRDLRTIYSRIEPVYRADSDIFELSLDYHLSDTLVLSSQTVYVDDDLYSTQDFNRFEISPGLFNDISGPGVDPIYADFAPGGIYCDPQLGCSDSLLIQDVSQATSQQFNQEIRLVSSFASDFNFSFGANYTRFKTLNEYYVFSNLLSALAQTAPFDGPGGVSPTCTSTGGERGCIYIDPNELSEINGDGHNYFRSSNPYQLDSAALFGELYWQISDTVKLTAGLRYTWDQKVFTPIPSQTLLPDYREGGAFNQGLIKEGDPPEACTILGYQCGIVGNAPGGRGYPADPDIVQTWREPTGRIVVDWKPTLPFTDETLLYASYSRGYKGGGANPPGIAAPAGIFIAAAQGAVAPRTFNPEYVNAYEIGTKNALFNGMLIVNGAAFMYDYKDYQISKIVDRSAANENFDAEIWGFELETIFAPSYDWQFNAALGFLSTEVGQGERSIDLMDRTQGGNQSFTTADGRTYDEWVLLKPNPTQTSNCVVPAELVRSALENGTTFGGQPVPPSLIGTSMILTAFCPAGNIIGGNYTGIAAPGATDTFGLVTGETFNATTDAPNGGAGFFADVSGNELPNSPRFTAAVGAQYSFDMGSAWRTTVRMDHYIQGKSFARIYNTEYDRLKSWQNTNLSVWTSNEQWGVTVEGYVKNLFDETPITGTFLNSDDTGLTTNIFTLDPRLVGVSITKQF
;
A
#
# COMPACT_ATOMS: atom_id res chain seq x y z
N GLN A 1 -21.97 8.48 3.72
CA GLN A 1 -21.18 9.45 4.46
C GLN A 1 -21.78 10.87 4.33
N PRO A 2 -21.68 11.70 5.35
CA PRO A 2 -22.08 13.10 5.24
C PRO A 2 -21.19 13.84 4.23
N ARG A 3 -21.68 14.97 3.71
CA ARG A 3 -20.86 15.83 2.83
C ARG A 3 -19.80 16.63 3.57
N ASP A 4 -19.93 16.73 4.89
CA ASP A 4 -18.92 17.33 5.76
C ASP A 4 -17.75 16.38 5.91
N LEU A 5 -16.58 16.76 5.39
CA LEU A 5 -15.36 15.96 5.42
C LEU A 5 -14.76 15.80 6.82
N ARG A 6 -15.28 16.54 7.81
CA ARG A 6 -14.88 16.43 9.22
C ARG A 6 -15.70 15.41 9.99
N THR A 7 -16.77 14.89 9.40
CA THR A 7 -17.67 13.94 10.05
C THR A 7 -17.54 12.56 9.38
N ILE A 8 -17.18 11.56 10.15
CA ILE A 8 -17.04 10.17 9.71
C ILE A 8 -18.01 9.33 10.53
N TYR A 9 -18.86 8.57 9.85
CA TYR A 9 -19.67 7.54 10.48
C TYR A 9 -18.92 6.22 10.45
N SER A 10 -18.64 5.67 11.62
CA SER A 10 -17.98 4.40 11.83
C SER A 10 -18.64 3.67 12.99
N ARG A 11 -18.76 2.35 12.91
CA ARG A 11 -19.24 1.49 13.98
C ARG A 11 -18.11 0.97 14.85
N ILE A 12 -16.87 1.09 14.39
CA ILE A 12 -15.68 0.53 15.03
C ILE A 12 -14.74 1.68 15.35
N GLU A 13 -14.37 1.79 16.61
CA GLU A 13 -13.38 2.77 17.05
C GLU A 13 -11.97 2.29 16.64
N PRO A 14 -11.19 3.09 15.93
CA PRO A 14 -9.84 2.72 15.51
C PRO A 14 -8.88 2.68 16.71
N VAL A 15 -7.96 1.72 16.68
CA VAL A 15 -6.87 1.61 17.66
C VAL A 15 -5.54 1.65 16.92
N TYR A 16 -4.57 2.33 17.48
CA TYR A 16 -3.18 2.32 17.00
C TYR A 16 -2.25 2.20 18.20
N ARG A 17 -1.36 1.20 18.18
CA ARG A 17 -0.30 1.01 19.15
C ARG A 17 0.98 0.66 18.42
N ALA A 18 2.08 1.26 18.84
CA ALA A 18 3.42 0.95 18.37
C ALA A 18 4.35 0.96 19.58
N ASP A 19 5.01 -0.15 19.80
CA ASP A 19 6.02 -0.32 20.83
C ASP A 19 7.36 -0.55 20.14
N SER A 20 8.40 0.20 20.54
CA SER A 20 9.71 0.16 19.90
C SER A 20 10.80 0.19 20.94
N ASP A 21 11.60 -0.86 20.97
CA ASP A 21 12.81 -0.95 21.79
C ASP A 21 14.03 -0.69 20.89
N ILE A 22 14.75 0.41 21.16
CA ILE A 22 15.94 0.81 20.38
C ILE A 22 17.16 0.79 21.28
N PHE A 23 18.15 -0.02 20.91
CA PHE A 23 19.47 0.00 21.48
C PHE A 23 20.47 0.56 20.47
N GLU A 24 21.19 1.61 20.86
CA GLU A 24 22.26 2.20 20.07
C GLU A 24 23.56 2.29 20.87
N LEU A 25 24.66 1.83 20.25
CA LEU A 25 26.01 1.98 20.77
C LEU A 25 26.89 2.64 19.70
N SER A 26 27.37 3.84 20.00
CA SER A 26 28.32 4.57 19.16
C SER A 26 29.65 4.68 19.89
N LEU A 27 30.73 4.27 19.20
CA LEU A 27 32.09 4.29 19.71
C LEU A 27 33.00 5.02 18.73
N ASP A 28 33.68 6.05 19.19
CA ASP A 28 34.73 6.75 18.43
C ASP A 28 36.09 6.49 19.06
N TYR A 29 37.00 5.96 18.25
CA TYR A 29 38.36 5.71 18.68
C TYR A 29 39.34 6.56 17.86
N HIS A 30 40.00 7.52 18.53
CA HIS A 30 41.00 8.37 17.94
C HIS A 30 42.30 7.60 17.75
N LEU A 31 42.55 7.13 16.51
CA LEU A 31 43.83 6.51 16.14
C LEU A 31 44.99 7.52 16.15
N SER A 32 44.64 8.79 15.85
CA SER A 32 45.48 9.96 15.96
C SER A 32 44.62 11.20 16.08
N ASP A 33 45.21 12.39 16.24
CA ASP A 33 44.50 13.70 16.24
C ASP A 33 43.71 13.96 14.95
N THR A 34 44.05 13.24 13.88
CA THR A 34 43.50 13.47 12.53
C THR A 34 42.86 12.22 11.91
N LEU A 35 42.75 11.13 12.66
CA LEU A 35 42.19 9.88 12.15
C LEU A 35 41.32 9.23 13.21
N VAL A 36 40.01 9.06 12.90
CA VAL A 36 39.01 8.52 13.81
C VAL A 36 38.40 7.26 13.20
N LEU A 37 38.36 6.20 13.98
CA LEU A 37 37.61 4.99 13.71
C LEU A 37 36.30 5.04 14.49
N SER A 38 35.19 5.10 13.77
CA SER A 38 33.84 5.08 14.36
C SER A 38 33.17 3.73 14.17
N SER A 39 32.48 3.26 15.19
CA SER A 39 31.65 2.06 15.12
C SER A 39 30.26 2.40 15.66
N GLN A 40 29.23 2.10 14.89
CA GLN A 40 27.84 2.27 15.31
C GLN A 40 27.10 0.95 15.19
N THR A 41 26.53 0.52 16.31
CA THR A 41 25.68 -0.66 16.39
C THR A 41 24.29 -0.22 16.76
N VAL A 42 23.29 -0.64 15.99
CA VAL A 42 21.87 -0.37 16.29
C VAL A 42 21.11 -1.69 16.27
N TYR A 43 20.31 -1.92 17.30
CA TYR A 43 19.31 -2.99 17.33
C TYR A 43 17.95 -2.40 17.63
N VAL A 44 16.96 -2.81 16.84
CA VAL A 44 15.57 -2.37 16.99
C VAL A 44 14.67 -3.59 17.04
N ASP A 45 13.72 -3.56 17.95
CA ASP A 45 12.62 -4.52 18.05
C ASP A 45 11.31 -3.75 18.11
N ASP A 46 10.45 -3.95 17.11
CA ASP A 46 9.22 -3.18 16.95
C ASP A 46 8.00 -4.09 16.89
N ASP A 47 6.97 -3.71 17.63
CA ASP A 47 5.64 -4.29 17.55
C ASP A 47 4.61 -3.23 17.16
N LEU A 48 3.86 -3.50 16.08
CA LEU A 48 2.78 -2.64 15.61
C LEU A 48 1.44 -3.36 15.68
N TYR A 49 0.42 -2.68 16.19
CA TYR A 49 -0.96 -3.11 16.15
C TYR A 49 -1.87 -1.95 15.75
N SER A 50 -2.69 -2.13 14.71
CA SER A 50 -3.60 -1.10 14.22
C SER A 50 -4.92 -1.73 13.80
N THR A 51 -6.02 -1.08 14.16
CA THR A 51 -7.38 -1.47 13.74
C THR A 51 -8.15 -0.29 13.24
N GLN A 52 -9.06 -0.52 12.30
CA GLN A 52 -10.02 0.48 11.84
C GLN A 52 -11.26 -0.16 11.24
N ASP A 53 -12.34 0.62 11.09
CA ASP A 53 -13.51 0.23 10.31
C ASP A 53 -13.12 0.14 8.83
N PHE A 54 -13.15 -1.07 8.27
CA PHE A 54 -12.74 -1.33 6.89
C PHE A 54 -13.61 -0.58 5.88
N ASN A 55 -14.92 -0.53 6.11
CA ASN A 55 -15.85 0.16 5.21
C ASN A 55 -15.79 1.68 5.32
N ARG A 56 -15.44 2.20 6.51
CA ARG A 56 -15.47 3.64 6.82
C ARG A 56 -16.80 4.31 6.51
N PHE A 57 -17.90 3.56 6.62
CA PHE A 57 -19.27 4.05 6.53
C PHE A 57 -20.24 3.14 7.33
N GLU A 58 -21.30 3.72 7.80
CA GLU A 58 -22.32 3.01 8.55
C GLU A 58 -23.32 2.32 7.61
N ILE A 59 -23.58 1.05 7.87
CA ILE A 59 -24.54 0.23 7.11
C ILE A 59 -25.86 0.16 7.88
N SER A 60 -26.96 0.19 7.13
CA SER A 60 -28.31 0.10 7.71
C SER A 60 -28.52 -1.22 8.45
N PRO A 61 -29.28 -1.22 9.56
CA PRO A 61 -29.66 -2.43 10.28
C PRO A 61 -30.51 -3.36 9.43
N GLY A 62 -30.59 -4.62 9.84
CA GLY A 62 -31.44 -5.62 9.21
C GLY A 62 -30.73 -6.56 8.25
N LEU A 63 -29.38 -6.60 8.25
CA LEU A 63 -28.59 -7.51 7.40
C LEU A 63 -28.95 -8.99 7.65
N PHE A 64 -29.19 -9.37 8.89
CA PHE A 64 -29.47 -10.74 9.31
C PHE A 64 -30.96 -11.00 9.49
N ASN A 65 -31.82 -10.11 9.05
CA ASN A 65 -33.26 -10.36 9.03
C ASN A 65 -33.58 -11.47 8.04
N ASP A 66 -34.42 -12.41 8.46
CA ASP A 66 -34.91 -13.48 7.58
C ASP A 66 -35.61 -12.89 6.35
N ILE A 67 -35.01 -13.11 5.17
CA ILE A 67 -35.66 -12.85 3.89
C ILE A 67 -36.44 -14.11 3.51
N SER A 68 -37.37 -14.54 4.35
CA SER A 68 -38.19 -15.68 4.05
C SER A 68 -39.42 -15.26 3.23
N GLY A 69 -39.47 -15.75 1.96
CA GLY A 69 -40.70 -15.83 1.19
C GLY A 69 -41.43 -17.18 1.46
N PRO A 70 -42.66 -17.34 1.05
CA PRO A 70 -43.36 -18.61 1.16
C PRO A 70 -42.58 -19.76 0.49
N GLY A 71 -42.07 -20.71 1.30
CA GLY A 71 -41.33 -21.88 0.83
C GLY A 71 -39.80 -21.74 0.81
N VAL A 72 -39.24 -20.70 1.41
CA VAL A 72 -37.80 -20.55 1.64
C VAL A 72 -37.55 -20.69 3.14
N ASP A 73 -36.71 -21.63 3.54
CA ASP A 73 -36.28 -21.75 4.92
C ASP A 73 -35.44 -20.54 5.29
N PRO A 74 -35.64 -19.95 6.49
CA PRO A 74 -34.84 -18.80 6.93
C PRO A 74 -33.38 -19.20 7.08
N ILE A 75 -32.51 -18.54 6.32
CA ILE A 75 -31.06 -18.85 6.30
C ILE A 75 -30.40 -18.51 7.64
N TYR A 76 -30.90 -17.49 8.33
CA TYR A 76 -30.26 -16.94 9.54
C TYR A 76 -31.05 -17.16 10.84
N ALA A 77 -32.23 -17.76 10.80
CA ALA A 77 -33.11 -17.89 11.97
C ALA A 77 -32.44 -18.57 13.18
N ASP A 78 -31.64 -19.59 12.92
CA ASP A 78 -30.94 -20.35 13.96
C ASP A 78 -29.67 -19.66 14.47
N PHE A 79 -29.03 -18.83 13.65
CA PHE A 79 -27.73 -18.18 13.94
C PHE A 79 -27.89 -16.74 14.38
N ALA A 80 -28.92 -16.06 13.95
CA ALA A 80 -29.18 -14.65 14.23
C ALA A 80 -30.62 -14.44 14.77
N PRO A 81 -30.94 -14.96 15.97
CA PRO A 81 -32.27 -14.83 16.54
C PRO A 81 -32.65 -13.36 16.71
N GLY A 82 -33.82 -12.99 16.16
CA GLY A 82 -34.26 -11.59 16.13
C GLY A 82 -33.49 -10.68 15.17
N GLY A 83 -32.74 -11.24 14.24
CA GLY A 83 -31.96 -10.50 13.26
C GLY A 83 -30.61 -9.96 13.82
N ILE A 84 -30.18 -10.44 14.98
CA ILE A 84 -28.91 -10.06 15.62
C ILE A 84 -27.96 -11.25 15.53
N TYR A 85 -26.84 -11.05 14.83
CA TYR A 85 -25.74 -12.01 14.74
C TYR A 85 -24.63 -11.66 15.72
N CYS A 86 -24.10 -12.65 16.43
CA CYS A 86 -22.99 -12.48 17.36
C CYS A 86 -21.72 -13.13 16.78
N ASP A 87 -20.81 -12.29 16.31
CA ASP A 87 -19.50 -12.68 15.79
C ASP A 87 -18.50 -12.83 16.95
N PRO A 88 -17.64 -13.87 16.98
CA PRO A 88 -16.68 -14.07 18.07
C PRO A 88 -15.71 -12.90 18.26
N GLN A 89 -15.29 -12.22 17.18
CA GLN A 89 -14.34 -11.14 17.19
C GLN A 89 -14.99 -9.76 17.26
N LEU A 90 -16.10 -9.57 16.58
CA LEU A 90 -16.74 -8.26 16.39
C LEU A 90 -17.95 -8.01 17.31
N GLY A 91 -18.40 -9.05 18.03
CA GLY A 91 -19.58 -8.95 18.90
C GLY A 91 -20.91 -9.03 18.16
N CYS A 92 -21.99 -8.63 18.86
CA CYS A 92 -23.36 -8.79 18.37
C CYS A 92 -23.83 -7.55 17.61
N SER A 93 -24.41 -7.72 16.42
CA SER A 93 -24.95 -6.64 15.59
C SER A 93 -26.07 -7.11 14.68
N ASP A 94 -27.03 -6.22 14.41
CA ASP A 94 -28.04 -6.36 13.36
C ASP A 94 -27.58 -5.81 12.00
N SER A 95 -26.37 -5.26 11.96
CA SER A 95 -25.78 -4.60 10.80
C SER A 95 -24.45 -5.24 10.44
N LEU A 96 -23.97 -4.99 9.23
CA LEU A 96 -22.63 -5.42 8.80
C LEU A 96 -21.57 -4.70 9.63
N LEU A 97 -20.69 -5.47 10.25
CA LEU A 97 -19.46 -5.02 10.86
C LEU A 97 -18.29 -5.60 10.08
N ILE A 98 -17.37 -4.72 9.66
CA ILE A 98 -16.11 -5.15 9.04
C ILE A 98 -14.97 -4.33 9.65
N GLN A 99 -13.99 -5.03 10.20
CA GLN A 99 -12.82 -4.43 10.83
C GLN A 99 -11.56 -4.99 10.18
N ASP A 100 -10.63 -4.12 9.80
CA ASP A 100 -9.29 -4.56 9.49
C ASP A 100 -8.38 -4.46 10.72
N VAL A 101 -7.40 -5.35 10.75
CA VAL A 101 -6.34 -5.38 11.75
C VAL A 101 -5.02 -5.56 11.02
N SER A 102 -4.07 -4.68 11.29
CA SER A 102 -2.68 -4.82 10.87
C SER A 102 -1.81 -5.08 12.08
N GLN A 103 -1.06 -6.19 12.03
CA GLN A 103 -0.05 -6.53 13.03
C GLN A 103 1.30 -6.66 12.33
N ALA A 104 2.36 -6.16 12.94
CA ALA A 104 3.71 -6.37 12.45
C ALA A 104 4.68 -6.52 13.62
N THR A 105 5.51 -7.55 13.55
CA THR A 105 6.68 -7.66 14.39
C THR A 105 7.91 -7.49 13.52
N SER A 106 8.85 -6.65 13.93
CA SER A 106 10.05 -6.35 13.14
C SER A 106 11.29 -6.35 14.01
N GLN A 107 12.37 -6.90 13.49
CA GLN A 107 13.68 -6.88 14.12
C GLN A 107 14.72 -6.37 13.14
N GLN A 108 15.50 -5.38 13.57
CA GLN A 108 16.59 -4.85 12.76
C GLN A 108 17.90 -4.85 13.56
N PHE A 109 18.93 -5.35 12.94
CA PHE A 109 20.32 -5.19 13.39
C PHE A 109 21.08 -4.42 12.33
N ASN A 110 21.79 -3.38 12.74
CA ASN A 110 22.68 -2.59 11.86
C ASN A 110 24.05 -2.45 12.54
N GLN A 111 25.11 -2.65 11.77
CA GLN A 111 26.48 -2.40 12.16
C GLN A 111 27.17 -1.58 11.07
N GLU A 112 27.71 -0.43 11.44
CA GLU A 112 28.58 0.34 10.59
C GLU A 112 29.95 0.53 11.24
N ILE A 113 31.00 0.41 10.46
CA ILE A 113 32.37 0.76 10.85
C ILE A 113 32.89 1.74 9.82
N ARG A 114 33.43 2.88 10.27
CA ARG A 114 33.89 3.96 9.42
C ARG A 114 35.23 4.51 9.91
N LEU A 115 36.15 4.70 8.98
CA LEU A 115 37.42 5.39 9.19
C LEU A 115 37.39 6.73 8.50
N VAL A 116 37.55 7.82 9.25
CA VAL A 116 37.46 9.19 8.78
C VAL A 116 38.79 9.92 9.04
N SER A 117 39.30 10.62 8.04
CA SER A 117 40.46 11.47 8.16
C SER A 117 40.08 12.95 8.25
N SER A 118 40.90 13.74 8.97
CA SER A 118 40.88 15.20 9.04
C SER A 118 42.28 15.78 8.94
N PHE A 119 43.01 15.37 7.89
CA PHE A 119 44.38 15.82 7.66
C PHE A 119 44.43 17.30 7.26
N ALA A 120 45.49 17.99 7.65
CA ALA A 120 45.79 19.35 7.16
C ALA A 120 46.28 19.36 5.71
N SER A 121 46.06 18.31 4.94
CA SER A 121 46.43 18.17 3.54
C SER A 121 45.22 18.42 2.63
N ASP A 122 45.48 18.56 1.34
CA ASP A 122 44.45 18.74 0.31
C ASP A 122 43.56 17.50 0.14
N PHE A 123 43.93 16.35 0.71
CA PHE A 123 43.20 15.10 0.61
C PHE A 123 42.73 14.61 1.97
N ASN A 124 41.43 14.31 2.03
CA ASN A 124 40.81 13.61 3.12
C ASN A 124 39.90 12.50 2.58
N PHE A 125 39.53 11.59 3.45
CA PHE A 125 38.68 10.45 3.08
C PHE A 125 37.77 10.01 4.21
N SER A 126 36.73 9.29 3.81
CA SER A 126 35.92 8.48 4.69
C SER A 126 35.74 7.10 4.03
N PHE A 127 36.11 6.00 4.71
CA PHE A 127 35.91 4.64 4.24
C PHE A 127 35.14 3.85 5.29
N GLY A 128 34.25 2.99 4.85
CA GLY A 128 33.49 2.18 5.79
C GLY A 128 32.88 0.93 5.19
N ALA A 129 32.36 0.12 6.10
CA ALA A 129 31.56 -1.05 5.80
C ALA A 129 30.28 -1.00 6.64
N ASN A 130 29.19 -1.48 6.06
CA ASN A 130 27.91 -1.54 6.73
C ASN A 130 27.30 -2.93 6.52
N TYR A 131 26.64 -3.44 7.55
CA TYR A 131 25.81 -4.63 7.47
C TYR A 131 24.46 -4.35 8.16
N THR A 132 23.38 -4.71 7.47
CA THR A 132 22.02 -4.63 8.00
C THR A 132 21.33 -5.97 7.82
N ARG A 133 20.70 -6.45 8.87
CA ARG A 133 19.72 -7.52 8.81
C ARG A 133 18.38 -6.99 9.32
N PHE A 134 17.35 -7.14 8.50
CA PHE A 134 15.96 -6.79 8.85
C PHE A 134 15.08 -8.01 8.65
N LYS A 135 14.23 -8.29 9.62
CA LYS A 135 13.21 -9.34 9.54
C LYS A 135 11.89 -8.74 9.96
N THR A 136 10.83 -9.11 9.26
CA THR A 136 9.48 -8.72 9.66
C THR A 136 8.49 -9.82 9.32
N LEU A 137 7.48 -9.95 10.17
CA LEU A 137 6.27 -10.68 9.91
C LEU A 137 5.12 -9.67 9.92
N ASN A 138 4.56 -9.42 8.74
CA ASN A 138 3.38 -8.59 8.60
C ASN A 138 2.15 -9.47 8.46
N GLU A 139 1.15 -9.25 9.30
CA GLU A 139 -0.12 -9.92 9.25
C GLU A 139 -1.23 -8.89 9.08
N TYR A 140 -2.08 -9.14 8.11
CA TYR A 140 -3.25 -8.31 7.82
C TYR A 140 -4.51 -9.15 7.85
N TYR A 141 -5.47 -8.74 8.64
CA TYR A 141 -6.75 -9.40 8.80
C TYR A 141 -7.89 -8.48 8.37
N VAL A 142 -8.94 -9.07 7.82
CA VAL A 142 -10.24 -8.42 7.66
C VAL A 142 -11.29 -9.32 8.29
N PHE A 143 -11.79 -8.90 9.44
CA PHE A 143 -12.88 -9.54 10.14
C PHE A 143 -14.21 -9.00 9.63
N SER A 144 -15.15 -9.90 9.37
CA SER A 144 -16.50 -9.53 8.94
C SER A 144 -17.51 -10.49 9.54
N ASN A 145 -18.51 -9.95 10.23
CA ASN A 145 -19.59 -10.77 10.77
C ASN A 145 -20.39 -11.50 9.68
N LEU A 146 -20.37 -10.99 8.45
CA LEU A 146 -20.95 -11.70 7.30
C LEU A 146 -20.11 -12.93 6.92
N LEU A 147 -18.76 -12.86 6.99
CA LEU A 147 -17.92 -14.02 6.73
C LEU A 147 -18.14 -15.12 7.78
N SER A 148 -18.27 -14.76 9.05
CA SER A 148 -18.58 -15.70 10.13
C SER A 148 -19.98 -16.34 9.94
N ALA A 149 -20.97 -15.55 9.57
CA ALA A 149 -22.31 -16.06 9.27
C ALA A 149 -22.29 -16.99 8.05
N LEU A 150 -21.55 -16.65 6.99
CA LEU A 150 -21.37 -17.51 5.82
C LEU A 150 -20.63 -18.82 6.19
N ALA A 151 -19.63 -18.75 7.07
CA ALA A 151 -18.92 -19.93 7.56
C ALA A 151 -19.84 -20.92 8.29
N GLN A 152 -20.85 -20.39 9.00
CA GLN A 152 -21.88 -21.23 9.67
C GLN A 152 -22.94 -21.80 8.72
N THR A 153 -23.30 -21.03 7.68
CA THR A 153 -24.42 -21.39 6.79
C THR A 153 -23.99 -22.11 5.51
N ALA A 154 -22.72 -22.05 5.14
CA ALA A 154 -22.20 -22.64 3.92
C ALA A 154 -21.51 -24.00 4.19
N PRO A 155 -22.24 -25.11 4.09
CA PRO A 155 -21.61 -26.41 4.12
C PRO A 155 -20.88 -26.64 2.80
N PHE A 156 -19.59 -26.94 2.84
CA PHE A 156 -18.81 -27.34 1.67
C PHE A 156 -18.84 -28.87 1.53
N ASP A 157 -19.99 -29.43 1.28
CA ASP A 157 -20.06 -30.80 0.80
C ASP A 157 -19.85 -30.81 -0.71
N GLY A 158 -18.87 -31.59 -1.18
CA GLY A 158 -18.63 -31.82 -2.59
C GLY A 158 -19.86 -32.38 -3.32
N PRO A 159 -19.83 -32.47 -4.67
CA PRO A 159 -20.99 -32.81 -5.47
C PRO A 159 -21.62 -34.15 -5.06
N GLY A 160 -22.83 -34.08 -4.49
CA GLY A 160 -23.66 -35.21 -4.15
C GLY A 160 -23.76 -35.60 -2.66
N GLY A 161 -23.17 -34.82 -1.75
CA GLY A 161 -23.28 -35.03 -0.30
C GLY A 161 -24.50 -34.34 0.31
N VAL A 162 -25.07 -34.95 1.38
CA VAL A 162 -26.07 -34.29 2.22
C VAL A 162 -25.32 -33.32 3.13
N SER A 163 -25.68 -32.06 3.03
CA SER A 163 -25.08 -30.99 3.83
C SER A 163 -25.21 -31.27 5.33
N PRO A 164 -24.11 -31.44 6.10
CA PRO A 164 -24.23 -31.43 7.55
C PRO A 164 -24.59 -30.02 8.01
N THR A 165 -25.39 -29.90 9.02
CA THR A 165 -25.65 -28.65 9.70
C THR A 165 -24.35 -28.26 10.43
N CYS A 166 -23.66 -27.22 9.97
CA CYS A 166 -22.49 -26.71 10.67
C CYS A 166 -22.91 -26.10 12.01
N THR A 167 -22.31 -26.55 13.10
CA THR A 167 -22.55 -25.96 14.42
C THR A 167 -21.85 -24.61 14.56
N SER A 168 -22.26 -23.84 15.56
CA SER A 168 -21.76 -22.48 15.82
C SER A 168 -20.24 -22.39 16.03
N THR A 169 -19.58 -23.51 16.24
CA THR A 169 -18.12 -23.55 16.46
C THR A 169 -17.31 -24.00 15.25
N GLY A 170 -17.97 -24.44 14.16
CA GLY A 170 -17.25 -25.06 13.05
C GLY A 170 -16.48 -26.32 13.50
N GLY A 171 -15.70 -26.88 12.63
CA GLY A 171 -14.88 -28.05 12.98
C GLY A 171 -15.57 -29.39 12.78
N GLU A 172 -16.78 -29.39 12.28
CA GLU A 172 -17.44 -30.58 11.75
C GLU A 172 -16.98 -30.84 10.32
N ARG A 173 -17.00 -32.09 9.93
CA ARG A 173 -16.54 -32.51 8.59
C ARG A 173 -17.29 -31.71 7.50
N GLY A 174 -16.53 -31.02 6.64
CA GLY A 174 -17.09 -30.21 5.57
C GLY A 174 -17.47 -28.77 5.96
N CYS A 175 -17.28 -28.38 7.20
CA CYS A 175 -17.56 -27.03 7.67
C CYS A 175 -16.30 -26.15 7.66
N ILE A 176 -16.49 -24.84 7.49
CA ILE A 176 -15.43 -23.86 7.68
C ILE A 176 -15.16 -23.74 9.17
N TYR A 177 -13.90 -23.75 9.57
CA TYR A 177 -13.55 -23.54 10.97
C TYR A 177 -13.74 -22.07 11.35
N ILE A 178 -14.55 -21.84 12.38
CA ILE A 178 -14.74 -20.54 12.98
C ILE A 178 -13.82 -20.43 14.20
N ASP A 179 -12.93 -19.45 14.16
CA ASP A 179 -12.09 -19.13 15.31
C ASP A 179 -12.97 -18.57 16.43
N PRO A 180 -13.05 -19.25 17.60
CA PRO A 180 -13.86 -18.77 18.71
C PRO A 180 -13.15 -17.73 19.59
N ASN A 181 -11.85 -17.49 19.35
CA ASN A 181 -11.06 -16.60 20.16
C ASN A 181 -11.47 -15.13 19.95
N GLU A 182 -11.33 -14.34 21.00
CA GLU A 182 -11.51 -12.90 20.91
C GLU A 182 -10.40 -12.27 20.03
N LEU A 183 -10.65 -11.06 19.54
CA LEU A 183 -9.74 -10.34 18.65
C LEU A 183 -8.31 -10.18 19.21
N SER A 184 -8.17 -10.07 20.53
CA SER A 184 -6.89 -9.96 21.22
C SER A 184 -6.09 -11.29 21.32
N GLU A 185 -6.72 -12.42 21.03
CA GLU A 185 -6.14 -13.77 21.16
C GLU A 185 -6.13 -14.54 19.83
N ILE A 186 -6.29 -13.83 18.71
CA ILE A 186 -6.26 -14.42 17.38
C ILE A 186 -4.91 -15.06 17.11
N ASN A 187 -4.93 -16.31 16.63
CA ASN A 187 -3.75 -17.07 16.27
C ASN A 187 -3.62 -17.39 14.77
N GLY A 188 -4.60 -16.94 13.98
CA GLY A 188 -4.64 -17.17 12.55
C GLY A 188 -5.19 -18.54 12.12
N ASP A 189 -5.70 -19.35 13.03
CA ASP A 189 -6.24 -20.68 12.71
C ASP A 189 -7.64 -20.66 12.13
N GLY A 190 -8.41 -19.57 12.36
CA GLY A 190 -9.78 -19.43 11.85
C GLY A 190 -9.84 -19.03 10.38
N HIS A 191 -10.94 -19.39 9.74
CA HIS A 191 -11.21 -19.07 8.32
C HIS A 191 -12.49 -18.27 8.13
N ASN A 192 -13.09 -17.82 9.21
CA ASN A 192 -14.21 -16.88 9.24
C ASN A 192 -13.78 -15.42 9.04
N TYR A 193 -12.51 -15.19 8.76
CA TYR A 193 -11.95 -13.88 8.44
C TYR A 193 -10.91 -14.01 7.34
N PHE A 194 -10.61 -12.90 6.66
CA PHE A 194 -9.50 -12.84 5.71
C PHE A 194 -8.18 -12.67 6.47
N ARG A 195 -7.15 -13.41 6.06
CA ARG A 195 -5.78 -13.29 6.58
C ARG A 195 -4.77 -13.26 5.45
N SER A 196 -3.86 -12.30 5.49
CA SER A 196 -2.62 -12.27 4.71
C SER A 196 -1.43 -12.23 5.67
N SER A 197 -0.47 -13.13 5.49
CA SER A 197 0.73 -13.21 6.33
C SER A 197 1.95 -13.31 5.43
N ASN A 198 2.91 -12.39 5.59
CA ASN A 198 4.03 -12.25 4.68
C ASN A 198 5.37 -12.14 5.43
N PRO A 199 6.02 -13.27 5.74
CA PRO A 199 7.37 -13.26 6.28
C PRO A 199 8.37 -12.69 5.28
N TYR A 200 9.22 -11.78 5.75
CA TYR A 200 10.21 -11.11 4.92
C TYR A 200 11.54 -10.96 5.66
N GLN A 201 12.65 -11.17 4.96
CA GLN A 201 13.99 -10.91 5.46
C GLN A 201 14.82 -10.17 4.42
N LEU A 202 15.59 -9.19 4.87
CA LEU A 202 16.64 -8.51 4.13
C LEU A 202 17.96 -8.71 4.85
N ASP A 203 18.97 -9.19 4.12
CA ASP A 203 20.38 -9.10 4.48
C ASP A 203 21.06 -8.15 3.47
N SER A 204 21.68 -7.09 3.97
CA SER A 204 22.37 -6.08 3.17
C SER A 204 23.77 -5.85 3.71
N ALA A 205 24.76 -5.93 2.84
CA ALA A 205 26.14 -5.59 3.15
C ALA A 205 26.68 -4.60 2.15
N ALA A 206 27.48 -3.64 2.61
CA ALA A 206 28.09 -2.68 1.70
C ALA A 206 29.48 -2.28 2.13
N LEU A 207 30.32 -2.02 1.13
CA LEU A 207 31.58 -1.28 1.27
C LEU A 207 31.39 0.08 0.63
N PHE A 208 31.86 1.13 1.29
CA PHE A 208 31.76 2.48 0.76
C PHE A 208 33.01 3.29 1.07
N GLY A 209 33.23 4.29 0.22
CA GLY A 209 34.30 5.24 0.46
C GLY A 209 34.04 6.55 -0.25
N GLU A 210 34.55 7.61 0.32
CA GLU A 210 34.46 8.95 -0.21
C GLU A 210 35.80 9.65 -0.07
N LEU A 211 36.24 10.31 -1.12
CA LEU A 211 37.48 11.11 -1.20
C LEU A 211 37.09 12.58 -1.29
N TYR A 212 37.77 13.40 -0.52
CA TYR A 212 37.64 14.84 -0.51
C TYR A 212 38.97 15.45 -0.97
N TRP A 213 38.95 16.14 -2.09
CA TRP A 213 40.14 16.77 -2.65
C TRP A 213 39.94 18.27 -2.78
N GLN A 214 40.72 19.03 -1.99
CA GLN A 214 40.84 20.49 -2.10
C GLN A 214 41.78 20.84 -3.24
N ILE A 215 41.24 21.02 -4.46
CA ILE A 215 42.03 21.27 -5.69
C ILE A 215 42.74 22.63 -5.61
N SER A 216 42.06 23.59 -4.98
CA SER A 216 42.59 24.93 -4.69
C SER A 216 41.86 25.50 -3.48
N ASP A 217 42.27 26.67 -2.98
CA ASP A 217 41.60 27.33 -1.85
C ASP A 217 40.10 27.54 -2.07
N THR A 218 39.66 27.55 -3.30
CA THR A 218 38.26 27.84 -3.67
C THR A 218 37.50 26.65 -4.30
N VAL A 219 38.20 25.60 -4.72
CA VAL A 219 37.60 24.46 -5.44
C VAL A 219 37.84 23.16 -4.69
N LYS A 220 36.76 22.46 -4.39
CA LYS A 220 36.76 21.12 -3.77
C LYS A 220 36.06 20.12 -4.68
N LEU A 221 36.66 18.95 -4.83
CA LEU A 221 36.05 17.78 -5.45
C LEU A 221 35.72 16.73 -4.38
N THR A 222 34.50 16.22 -4.41
CA THR A 222 34.12 15.06 -3.62
C THR A 222 33.75 13.92 -4.56
N ALA A 223 34.30 12.73 -4.35
CA ALA A 223 33.99 11.53 -5.13
C ALA A 223 33.73 10.37 -4.19
N GLY A 224 32.53 9.84 -4.25
CA GLY A 224 32.07 8.72 -3.43
C GLY A 224 31.64 7.51 -4.26
N LEU A 225 31.96 6.33 -3.74
CA LEU A 225 31.55 5.04 -4.30
C LEU A 225 31.05 4.13 -3.18
N ARG A 226 29.96 3.43 -3.45
CA ARG A 226 29.42 2.38 -2.60
C ARG A 226 29.12 1.16 -3.46
N TYR A 227 29.50 -0.01 -2.96
CA TYR A 227 29.11 -1.29 -3.53
C TYR A 227 28.25 -2.03 -2.52
N THR A 228 26.98 -2.23 -2.89
CA THR A 228 25.99 -2.87 -2.02
C THR A 228 25.68 -4.28 -2.53
N TRP A 229 25.59 -5.22 -1.62
CA TRP A 229 25.09 -6.56 -1.84
C TRP A 229 23.84 -6.74 -0.96
N ASP A 230 22.70 -6.96 -1.61
CA ASP A 230 21.41 -7.18 -0.96
C ASP A 230 20.89 -8.57 -1.29
N GLN A 231 20.35 -9.25 -0.29
CA GLN A 231 19.54 -10.45 -0.46
C GLN A 231 18.23 -10.28 0.26
N LYS A 232 17.13 -10.42 -0.49
CA LYS A 232 15.77 -10.44 0.04
C LYS A 232 15.21 -11.85 -0.03
N VAL A 233 14.60 -12.30 1.05
CA VAL A 233 13.86 -13.55 1.12
C VAL A 233 12.43 -13.21 1.49
N PHE A 234 11.51 -13.58 0.64
CA PHE A 234 10.08 -13.42 0.84
C PHE A 234 9.40 -14.77 0.78
N THR A 235 8.62 -15.11 1.80
CA THR A 235 7.84 -16.34 1.84
C THR A 235 6.41 -16.05 1.39
N PRO A 236 6.02 -16.45 0.16
CA PRO A 236 4.67 -16.22 -0.34
C PRO A 236 3.70 -17.17 0.34
N ILE A 237 2.82 -16.62 1.17
CA ILE A 237 1.71 -17.38 1.77
C ILE A 237 0.42 -16.88 1.12
N PRO A 238 -0.32 -17.73 0.39
CA PRO A 238 -1.59 -17.32 -0.21
C PRO A 238 -2.55 -16.82 0.86
N SER A 239 -3.22 -15.71 0.58
CA SER A 239 -4.19 -15.12 1.50
C SER A 239 -5.35 -16.08 1.74
N GLN A 240 -5.83 -16.14 2.97
CA GLN A 240 -6.80 -17.12 3.44
C GLN A 240 -8.13 -16.48 3.78
N THR A 241 -9.22 -17.11 3.37
CA THR A 241 -10.58 -16.77 3.81
C THR A 241 -11.52 -17.92 3.52
N LEU A 242 -12.46 -18.22 4.41
CA LEU A 242 -13.49 -19.23 4.27
C LEU A 242 -12.97 -20.62 3.82
N LEU A 243 -11.78 -21.01 4.27
CA LEU A 243 -11.22 -22.31 3.96
C LEU A 243 -11.89 -23.42 4.74
N PRO A 244 -12.17 -24.60 4.12
CA PRO A 244 -12.70 -25.75 4.84
C PRO A 244 -11.68 -26.30 5.84
N ASP A 245 -12.16 -26.94 6.91
CA ASP A 245 -11.30 -27.63 7.86
C ASP A 245 -10.76 -28.93 7.25
N TYR A 246 -9.44 -28.99 7.05
CA TYR A 246 -8.77 -30.13 6.44
C TYR A 246 -8.43 -31.26 7.43
N ARG A 247 -8.51 -31.02 8.73
CA ARG A 247 -8.03 -31.98 9.73
C ARG A 247 -8.85 -33.25 9.83
N GLU A 248 -10.12 -33.22 9.49
CA GLU A 248 -11.03 -34.37 9.62
C GLU A 248 -11.64 -34.85 8.29
N GLY A 249 -10.98 -34.61 7.18
CA GLY A 249 -11.42 -35.13 5.90
C GLY A 249 -12.69 -34.48 5.37
N GLY A 250 -12.75 -33.15 5.41
CA GLY A 250 -13.78 -32.33 4.76
C GLY A 250 -13.96 -32.70 3.29
N ALA A 251 -15.03 -32.26 2.67
CA ALA A 251 -15.47 -32.68 1.33
C ALA A 251 -14.40 -32.47 0.22
N PHE A 252 -13.50 -31.52 0.41
CA PHE A 252 -12.36 -31.34 -0.48
C PHE A 252 -11.21 -32.30 -0.19
N ASN A 253 -11.27 -33.02 0.92
CA ASN A 253 -10.17 -33.87 1.35
C ASN A 253 -10.47 -35.37 1.15
N GLN A 254 -11.60 -35.81 0.66
CA GLN A 254 -11.93 -37.21 0.37
C GLN A 254 -10.91 -38.26 0.84
N GLY A 255 -10.38 -38.10 2.05
CA GLY A 255 -9.37 -38.99 2.63
C GLY A 255 -7.91 -38.61 2.30
N LEU A 256 -7.62 -37.42 1.81
CA LEU A 256 -6.29 -37.05 1.31
C LEU A 256 -5.29 -36.65 2.39
N ILE A 257 -5.71 -36.17 3.55
CA ILE A 257 -4.79 -35.95 4.69
C ILE A 257 -5.42 -36.46 5.98
N LYS A 258 -4.67 -37.33 6.63
CA LYS A 258 -4.88 -37.68 8.04
C LYS A 258 -3.83 -37.00 8.87
N GLU A 259 -4.15 -36.74 10.15
CA GLU A 259 -3.16 -36.28 11.10
C GLU A 259 -1.93 -37.20 11.06
N GLY A 260 -0.76 -36.62 10.72
CA GLY A 260 0.48 -37.36 10.57
C GLY A 260 0.89 -37.73 9.14
N ASP A 261 0.08 -37.48 8.13
CA ASP A 261 0.48 -37.65 6.73
C ASP A 261 1.48 -36.56 6.31
N PRO A 262 2.47 -36.92 5.48
CA PRO A 262 3.44 -35.94 5.00
C PRO A 262 2.75 -34.87 4.11
N PRO A 263 3.24 -33.62 4.14
CA PRO A 263 2.66 -32.49 3.37
C PRO A 263 2.50 -32.77 1.88
N GLU A 264 3.33 -33.65 1.33
CA GLU A 264 3.31 -34.03 -0.09
C GLU A 264 2.12 -34.92 -0.50
N ALA A 265 1.40 -35.49 0.50
CA ALA A 265 0.31 -36.44 0.25
C ALA A 265 -0.98 -35.74 -0.21
N CYS A 266 -1.11 -34.43 -0.04
CA CYS A 266 -2.30 -33.69 -0.47
C CYS A 266 -1.99 -32.78 -1.66
N THR A 267 -2.74 -32.98 -2.74
CA THR A 267 -2.72 -32.07 -3.87
C THR A 267 -4.15 -31.74 -4.24
N ILE A 268 -4.61 -30.53 -3.98
CA ILE A 268 -5.89 -30.00 -4.46
C ILE A 268 -5.59 -29.06 -5.62
N LEU A 269 -6.10 -29.34 -6.80
CA LEU A 269 -5.96 -28.51 -8.00
C LEU A 269 -4.51 -28.20 -8.41
N GLY A 270 -3.57 -29.10 -8.08
CA GLY A 270 -2.14 -28.89 -8.34
C GLY A 270 -1.41 -28.11 -7.24
N TYR A 271 -2.08 -27.73 -6.18
CA TYR A 271 -1.47 -27.14 -4.99
C TYR A 271 -1.28 -28.20 -3.91
N GLN A 272 -0.15 -28.18 -3.24
CA GLN A 272 0.06 -29.01 -2.08
C GLN A 272 -0.76 -28.46 -0.91
N CYS A 273 -1.59 -29.33 -0.30
CA CYS A 273 -2.24 -28.99 0.95
C CYS A 273 -1.24 -29.25 2.09
N GLY A 274 -1.05 -28.32 2.95
CA GLY A 274 -0.12 -28.46 4.06
C GLY A 274 -0.30 -27.38 5.10
N ILE A 275 0.49 -27.52 6.12
CA ILE A 275 0.54 -26.57 7.22
C ILE A 275 0.94 -25.22 6.67
N VAL A 276 0.06 -24.24 6.73
CA VAL A 276 0.37 -22.86 6.36
C VAL A 276 1.07 -22.20 7.52
N GLY A 277 2.32 -21.81 7.30
CA GLY A 277 3.12 -21.17 8.32
C GLY A 277 3.29 -22.06 9.56
N ASN A 278 3.44 -21.47 10.71
CA ASN A 278 3.53 -22.15 11.99
C ASN A 278 2.16 -22.42 12.64
N ALA A 279 1.07 -22.37 11.88
CA ALA A 279 -0.27 -22.57 12.43
C ALA A 279 -0.36 -24.00 13.01
N PRO A 280 -0.56 -24.15 14.31
CA PRO A 280 -0.78 -25.47 14.90
C PRO A 280 -2.09 -26.02 14.36
N GLY A 281 -2.05 -27.10 13.63
CA GLY A 281 -3.24 -27.79 13.25
C GLY A 281 -3.53 -27.94 11.75
N GLY A 282 -2.66 -27.43 10.87
CA GLY A 282 -2.72 -27.73 9.43
C GLY A 282 -3.93 -27.15 8.70
N ARG A 283 -4.41 -25.99 9.12
CA ARG A 283 -5.48 -25.26 8.45
C ARG A 283 -4.91 -24.25 7.49
N GLY A 284 -5.46 -24.16 6.29
CA GLY A 284 -5.09 -23.20 5.26
C GLY A 284 -4.16 -23.72 4.17
N TYR A 285 -3.67 -22.82 3.32
CA TYR A 285 -2.76 -23.16 2.23
C TYR A 285 -1.30 -23.19 2.68
N PRO A 286 -0.48 -24.10 2.10
CA PRO A 286 0.95 -24.08 2.36
C PRO A 286 1.58 -22.81 1.78
N ALA A 287 2.71 -22.42 2.39
CA ALA A 287 3.56 -21.42 1.78
C ALA A 287 4.11 -21.94 0.45
N ASP A 288 4.15 -21.09 -0.55
CA ASP A 288 4.93 -21.32 -1.76
C ASP A 288 6.44 -21.32 -1.43
N PRO A 289 7.28 -21.91 -2.27
CA PRO A 289 8.72 -21.80 -2.12
C PRO A 289 9.17 -20.34 -2.01
N ASP A 290 10.13 -20.10 -1.11
CA ASP A 290 10.69 -18.76 -0.91
C ASP A 290 11.14 -18.11 -2.22
N ILE A 291 10.80 -16.84 -2.38
CA ILE A 291 11.33 -15.99 -3.44
C ILE A 291 12.60 -15.34 -2.91
N VAL A 292 13.75 -15.82 -3.41
CA VAL A 292 15.06 -15.28 -3.06
C VAL A 292 15.56 -14.40 -4.20
N GLN A 293 15.80 -13.12 -3.91
CA GLN A 293 16.31 -12.16 -4.86
C GLN A 293 17.61 -11.56 -4.32
N THR A 294 18.60 -11.41 -5.21
CA THR A 294 19.92 -10.88 -4.84
C THR A 294 20.35 -9.83 -5.84
N TRP A 295 20.81 -8.70 -5.35
CA TRP A 295 21.37 -7.59 -6.14
C TRP A 295 22.78 -7.27 -5.69
N ARG A 296 23.58 -6.74 -6.61
CA ARG A 296 24.95 -6.33 -6.39
C ARG A 296 25.20 -5.05 -7.17
N GLU A 297 25.06 -3.91 -6.49
CA GLU A 297 24.92 -2.62 -7.18
C GLU A 297 25.99 -1.62 -6.77
N PRO A 298 26.72 -1.08 -7.73
CA PRO A 298 27.55 0.10 -7.51
C PRO A 298 26.68 1.37 -7.55
N THR A 299 26.79 2.19 -6.52
CA THR A 299 26.22 3.53 -6.45
C THR A 299 27.33 4.53 -6.09
N GLY A 300 27.11 5.81 -6.36
CA GLY A 300 28.12 6.79 -6.03
C GLY A 300 27.72 8.20 -6.40
N ARG A 301 28.62 9.13 -6.06
CA ARG A 301 28.44 10.54 -6.38
C ARG A 301 29.74 11.24 -6.70
N ILE A 302 29.62 12.26 -7.50
CA ILE A 302 30.70 13.24 -7.75
C ILE A 302 30.12 14.62 -7.53
N VAL A 303 30.80 15.44 -6.72
CA VAL A 303 30.41 16.83 -6.44
C VAL A 303 31.60 17.74 -6.63
N VAL A 304 31.40 18.83 -7.36
CA VAL A 304 32.35 19.93 -7.49
C VAL A 304 31.77 21.14 -6.79
N ASP A 305 32.46 21.60 -5.78
CA ASP A 305 32.17 22.82 -5.02
C ASP A 305 33.13 23.93 -5.45
N TRP A 306 32.61 25.12 -5.75
CA TRP A 306 33.40 26.31 -6.04
C TRP A 306 32.95 27.48 -5.18
N LYS A 307 33.87 28.06 -4.42
CA LYS A 307 33.67 29.24 -3.56
C LYS A 307 34.35 30.47 -4.15
N PRO A 308 33.77 31.13 -5.18
CA PRO A 308 34.31 32.35 -5.72
C PRO A 308 34.21 33.51 -4.74
N THR A 309 35.16 34.42 -4.77
CA THR A 309 35.00 35.70 -4.08
C THR A 309 34.29 36.68 -5.02
N LEU A 310 33.05 37.02 -4.71
CA LEU A 310 32.23 37.95 -5.50
C LEU A 310 32.10 39.29 -4.76
N PRO A 311 32.13 40.42 -5.45
CA PRO A 311 32.12 41.74 -4.80
C PRO A 311 30.76 42.13 -4.19
N PHE A 312 29.71 41.39 -4.48
CA PHE A 312 28.35 41.67 -4.04
C PHE A 312 27.77 40.64 -3.07
N THR A 313 28.56 39.63 -2.69
CA THR A 313 28.17 38.62 -1.67
C THR A 313 29.23 38.56 -0.58
N ASP A 314 28.79 38.21 0.62
CA ASP A 314 29.69 37.91 1.73
C ASP A 314 30.35 36.54 1.56
N GLU A 315 29.53 35.55 1.16
CA GLU A 315 29.95 34.20 0.82
C GLU A 315 29.12 33.66 -0.33
N THR A 316 29.76 32.92 -1.23
CA THR A 316 29.09 32.19 -2.31
C THR A 316 29.64 30.78 -2.42
N LEU A 317 28.77 29.79 -2.49
CA LEU A 317 29.07 28.43 -2.91
C LEU A 317 28.29 28.15 -4.19
N LEU A 318 28.99 27.79 -5.25
CA LEU A 318 28.40 27.15 -6.44
C LEU A 318 28.76 25.69 -6.43
N TYR A 319 27.83 24.82 -6.80
CA TYR A 319 28.11 23.40 -6.91
C TYR A 319 27.44 22.75 -8.10
N ALA A 320 28.01 21.65 -8.53
CA ALA A 320 27.43 20.74 -9.49
C ALA A 320 27.63 19.30 -8.98
N SER A 321 26.61 18.47 -9.07
CA SER A 321 26.69 17.09 -8.65
C SER A 321 26.05 16.13 -9.65
N TYR A 322 26.61 14.94 -9.70
CA TYR A 322 26.01 13.75 -10.26
C TYR A 322 25.95 12.66 -9.20
N SER A 323 24.82 12.00 -9.08
CA SER A 323 24.65 10.87 -8.16
C SER A 323 23.89 9.75 -8.84
N ARG A 324 24.30 8.50 -8.57
CA ARG A 324 23.56 7.31 -8.92
C ARG A 324 23.06 6.65 -7.65
N GLY A 325 21.72 6.49 -7.54
CA GLY A 325 21.03 5.81 -6.46
C GLY A 325 20.43 4.47 -6.91
N TYR A 326 20.10 3.63 -5.93
CA TYR A 326 19.53 2.31 -6.12
C TYR A 326 18.59 1.97 -4.97
N LYS A 327 17.50 1.26 -5.29
CA LYS A 327 16.58 0.66 -4.33
C LYS A 327 16.24 -0.76 -4.81
N GLY A 328 16.41 -1.78 -3.96
CA GLY A 328 16.19 -3.18 -4.33
C GLY A 328 14.76 -3.45 -4.78
N GLY A 329 14.61 -4.37 -5.73
CA GLY A 329 13.32 -4.93 -6.11
C GLY A 329 12.67 -5.73 -4.99
N GLY A 330 11.64 -6.48 -5.28
CA GLY A 330 10.94 -7.30 -4.29
C GLY A 330 9.91 -8.24 -4.90
N ALA A 331 9.15 -8.87 -4.04
CA ALA A 331 8.06 -9.74 -4.39
C ALA A 331 6.72 -9.12 -3.98
N ASN A 332 5.72 -9.26 -4.82
CA ASN A 332 4.35 -8.91 -4.49
C ASN A 332 3.69 -10.07 -3.74
N PRO A 333 2.88 -9.78 -2.70
CA PRO A 333 2.14 -10.82 -2.00
C PRO A 333 1.25 -11.61 -2.96
N PRO A 334 1.14 -12.93 -2.79
CA PRO A 334 0.17 -13.71 -3.54
C PRO A 334 -1.24 -13.29 -3.12
N GLY A 335 -2.14 -13.23 -4.08
CA GLY A 335 -3.54 -12.96 -3.80
C GLY A 335 -4.24 -14.09 -3.06
N ILE A 336 -5.57 -14.01 -3.02
CA ILE A 336 -6.40 -15.04 -2.41
C ILE A 336 -6.22 -16.34 -3.20
N ALA A 337 -5.66 -17.36 -2.55
CA ALA A 337 -5.78 -18.71 -3.07
C ALA A 337 -7.21 -19.18 -2.84
N ALA A 338 -7.90 -19.55 -3.90
CA ALA A 338 -9.24 -20.07 -3.76
C ALA A 338 -9.20 -21.58 -3.75
N PRO A 339 -9.87 -22.22 -2.78
CA PRO A 339 -10.33 -23.57 -3.00
C PRO A 339 -11.30 -23.53 -4.18
N ALA A 340 -11.28 -24.59 -4.97
CA ALA A 340 -12.12 -24.74 -6.13
C ALA A 340 -13.50 -24.10 -5.92
N GLY A 341 -13.79 -23.06 -6.65
CA GLY A 341 -15.13 -22.65 -6.96
C GLY A 341 -15.65 -21.35 -6.39
N ILE A 342 -14.98 -20.63 -5.51
CA ILE A 342 -15.59 -19.42 -4.95
C ILE A 342 -14.85 -18.13 -5.28
N PHE A 343 -13.51 -18.12 -5.37
CA PHE A 343 -12.74 -16.89 -5.60
C PHE A 343 -11.46 -17.18 -6.36
N ILE A 344 -11.26 -16.71 -7.58
CA ILE A 344 -9.99 -16.85 -8.27
C ILE A 344 -9.49 -15.55 -8.84
N ALA A 345 -8.29 -15.27 -8.43
CA ALA A 345 -7.42 -14.27 -9.03
C ALA A 345 -6.76 -14.77 -10.33
N ALA A 346 -7.50 -15.36 -11.25
CA ALA A 346 -6.93 -15.81 -12.53
C ALA A 346 -6.31 -14.64 -13.32
N ALA A 347 -6.81 -13.44 -13.10
CA ALA A 347 -6.32 -12.21 -13.70
C ALA A 347 -5.25 -11.49 -12.88
N GLN A 348 -4.94 -11.93 -11.67
CA GLN A 348 -4.04 -11.20 -10.76
C GLN A 348 -2.63 -11.06 -11.33
N GLY A 349 -2.10 -12.09 -11.97
CA GLY A 349 -0.76 -12.04 -12.57
C GLY A 349 -0.61 -11.02 -13.70
N ALA A 350 -1.72 -10.60 -14.33
CA ALA A 350 -1.71 -9.52 -15.32
C ALA A 350 -1.84 -8.13 -14.68
N VAL A 351 -2.48 -8.05 -13.51
CA VAL A 351 -2.68 -6.79 -12.77
C VAL A 351 -1.49 -6.50 -11.86
N ALA A 352 -0.85 -7.53 -11.31
CA ALA A 352 0.32 -7.39 -10.46
C ALA A 352 1.31 -8.53 -10.74
N PRO A 353 2.54 -8.23 -11.19
CA PRO A 353 3.57 -9.24 -11.40
C PRO A 353 3.99 -9.87 -10.06
N ARG A 354 4.45 -11.14 -10.10
CA ARG A 354 4.91 -11.83 -8.88
C ARG A 354 6.10 -11.15 -8.20
N THR A 355 6.95 -10.52 -8.99
CA THR A 355 8.13 -9.77 -8.52
C THR A 355 8.22 -8.46 -9.27
N PHE A 356 8.87 -7.49 -8.67
CA PHE A 356 9.17 -6.21 -9.28
C PHE A 356 10.68 -5.93 -9.27
N ASN A 357 11.12 -5.13 -10.24
CA ASN A 357 12.53 -4.82 -10.48
C ASN A 357 13.09 -3.84 -9.44
N PRO A 358 14.41 -3.81 -9.27
CA PRO A 358 15.07 -2.73 -8.55
C PRO A 358 14.91 -1.40 -9.31
N GLU A 359 14.81 -0.33 -8.55
CA GLU A 359 14.70 1.05 -9.02
C GLU A 359 16.07 1.71 -9.03
N TYR A 360 16.36 2.46 -10.08
CA TYR A 360 17.60 3.24 -10.21
C TYR A 360 17.29 4.69 -10.50
N VAL A 361 18.14 5.58 -10.00
CA VAL A 361 18.07 7.00 -10.31
C VAL A 361 19.45 7.54 -10.69
N ASN A 362 19.53 8.28 -11.80
CA ASN A 362 20.62 9.16 -12.11
C ASN A 362 20.17 10.58 -11.82
N ALA A 363 20.80 11.21 -10.83
CA ALA A 363 20.46 12.55 -10.37
C ALA A 363 21.56 13.54 -10.77
N TYR A 364 21.18 14.60 -11.44
CA TYR A 364 22.02 15.74 -11.81
C TYR A 364 21.50 16.97 -11.10
N GLU A 365 22.37 17.72 -10.45
CA GLU A 365 21.99 18.93 -9.73
C GLU A 365 23.06 20.00 -9.88
N ILE A 366 22.62 21.24 -10.08
CA ILE A 366 23.44 22.42 -9.96
C ILE A 366 22.80 23.39 -8.97
N GLY A 367 23.60 24.05 -8.16
CA GLY A 367 23.04 24.97 -7.19
C GLY A 367 24.02 26.04 -6.71
N THR A 368 23.42 26.95 -5.94
CA THR A 368 24.14 28.05 -5.32
C THR A 368 23.66 28.30 -3.91
N LYS A 369 24.59 28.64 -3.00
CA LYS A 369 24.29 29.09 -1.65
C LYS A 369 25.00 30.39 -1.39
N ASN A 370 24.30 31.45 -0.99
CA ASN A 370 24.82 32.77 -0.88
C ASN A 370 24.44 33.43 0.45
N ALA A 371 25.38 34.11 1.05
CA ALA A 371 25.16 35.07 2.12
C ALA A 371 25.47 36.49 1.62
N LEU A 372 24.57 37.45 1.93
CA LEU A 372 24.62 38.82 1.49
C LEU A 372 24.36 39.77 2.65
N PHE A 373 24.87 41.00 2.55
CA PHE A 373 24.62 42.08 3.50
C PHE A 373 25.02 41.72 4.93
N ASN A 374 26.25 41.18 5.11
CA ASN A 374 26.78 40.68 6.38
C ASN A 374 25.87 39.57 7.02
N GLY A 375 25.44 38.65 6.17
CA GLY A 375 24.59 37.49 6.60
C GLY A 375 23.12 37.81 6.85
N MET A 376 22.67 39.06 6.62
CA MET A 376 21.24 39.40 6.78
C MET A 376 20.35 38.74 5.75
N LEU A 377 20.88 38.40 4.59
CA LEU A 377 20.13 37.72 3.54
C LEU A 377 20.85 36.44 3.10
N ILE A 378 20.21 35.30 3.24
CA ILE A 378 20.63 34.00 2.71
C ILE A 378 19.73 33.69 1.53
N VAL A 379 20.34 33.32 0.38
CA VAL A 379 19.63 32.92 -0.84
C VAL A 379 20.27 31.65 -1.38
N ASN A 380 19.53 30.55 -1.35
CA ASN A 380 19.94 29.25 -1.89
C ASN A 380 19.04 28.90 -3.06
N GLY A 381 19.63 28.40 -4.15
CA GLY A 381 18.89 27.92 -5.31
C GLY A 381 19.49 26.64 -5.85
N ALA A 382 18.64 25.73 -6.30
CA ALA A 382 19.05 24.51 -6.97
C ALA A 382 18.16 24.24 -8.18
N ALA A 383 18.74 23.65 -9.22
CA ALA A 383 18.00 23.05 -10.33
C ALA A 383 18.49 21.61 -10.49
N PHE A 384 17.57 20.70 -10.69
CA PHE A 384 17.85 19.27 -10.72
C PHE A 384 17.07 18.55 -11.84
N MET A 385 17.64 17.41 -12.24
CA MET A 385 17.02 16.46 -13.15
C MET A 385 17.33 15.05 -12.67
N TYR A 386 16.30 14.21 -12.58
CA TYR A 386 16.39 12.81 -12.18
C TYR A 386 15.84 11.93 -13.30
N ASP A 387 16.65 11.00 -13.77
CA ASP A 387 16.28 9.94 -14.70
C ASP A 387 16.09 8.65 -13.90
N TYR A 388 14.85 8.23 -13.72
CA TYR A 388 14.47 6.99 -13.04
C TYR A 388 14.28 5.86 -14.03
N LYS A 389 14.86 4.73 -13.70
CA LYS A 389 14.59 3.46 -14.34
C LYS A 389 13.89 2.55 -13.35
N ASP A 390 12.79 1.91 -13.82
CA ASP A 390 12.01 0.98 -13.00
C ASP A 390 11.48 1.62 -11.69
N TYR A 391 11.04 2.88 -11.70
CA TYR A 391 10.42 3.56 -10.55
C TYR A 391 9.26 2.74 -9.99
N GLN A 392 9.27 2.46 -8.69
CA GLN A 392 8.32 1.56 -8.04
C GLN A 392 7.06 2.31 -7.60
N ILE A 393 5.90 1.93 -8.13
CA ILE A 393 4.60 2.48 -7.73
C ILE A 393 3.73 1.35 -7.19
N SER A 394 3.08 1.59 -6.05
CA SER A 394 2.17 0.64 -5.42
C SER A 394 0.71 0.93 -5.79
N LYS A 395 -0.07 -0.14 -5.96
CA LYS A 395 -1.53 -0.11 -6.04
C LYS A 395 -2.13 -1.25 -5.21
N ILE A 396 -3.39 -1.15 -4.86
CA ILE A 396 -4.07 -2.25 -4.15
C ILE A 396 -4.78 -3.14 -5.16
N VAL A 397 -4.44 -4.42 -5.11
CA VAL A 397 -5.07 -5.48 -5.92
C VAL A 397 -5.38 -6.64 -4.99
N ASP A 398 -6.61 -7.14 -5.02
CA ASP A 398 -7.03 -8.28 -4.20
C ASP A 398 -6.66 -8.13 -2.71
N ARG A 399 -6.94 -6.97 -2.10
CA ARG A 399 -6.62 -6.60 -0.71
C ARG A 399 -5.12 -6.52 -0.38
N SER A 400 -4.25 -6.70 -1.35
CA SER A 400 -2.80 -6.67 -1.17
C SER A 400 -2.18 -5.48 -1.89
N ALA A 401 -1.13 -4.91 -1.30
CA ALA A 401 -0.30 -3.91 -1.98
C ALA A 401 0.57 -4.62 -3.01
N ALA A 402 0.46 -4.19 -4.26
CA ALA A 402 1.27 -4.70 -5.36
C ALA A 402 2.07 -3.58 -6.01
N ASN A 403 3.34 -3.84 -6.30
CA ASN A 403 4.24 -2.90 -6.94
C ASN A 403 4.40 -3.20 -8.43
N GLU A 404 4.43 -2.15 -9.21
CA GLU A 404 4.79 -2.13 -10.63
C GLU A 404 5.97 -1.19 -10.85
N ASN A 405 6.69 -1.39 -11.94
CA ASN A 405 7.83 -0.56 -12.31
C ASN A 405 7.50 0.28 -13.53
N PHE A 406 7.96 1.55 -13.52
CA PHE A 406 7.80 2.52 -14.61
C PHE A 406 9.07 3.32 -14.78
N ASP A 407 9.47 3.60 -16.00
CA ASP A 407 10.47 4.64 -16.24
C ASP A 407 9.86 6.01 -15.97
N ALA A 408 10.62 6.94 -15.40
CA ALA A 408 10.13 8.28 -15.11
C ALA A 408 11.25 9.31 -15.20
N GLU A 409 10.91 10.53 -15.61
CA GLU A 409 11.79 11.70 -15.61
C GLU A 409 11.21 12.77 -14.68
N ILE A 410 12.09 13.35 -13.86
CA ILE A 410 11.73 14.40 -12.92
C ILE A 410 12.71 15.53 -13.10
N TRP A 411 12.25 16.77 -13.23
CA TRP A 411 13.09 17.93 -13.16
C TRP A 411 12.42 19.06 -12.40
N GLY A 412 13.21 19.95 -11.84
CA GLY A 412 12.68 21.05 -11.06
C GLY A 412 13.71 22.06 -10.66
N PHE A 413 13.24 23.07 -9.96
CA PHE A 413 14.10 24.02 -9.26
C PHE A 413 13.51 24.40 -7.92
N GLU A 414 14.39 24.75 -7.00
CA GLU A 414 14.07 25.20 -5.65
C GLU A 414 14.78 26.50 -5.34
N LEU A 415 14.08 27.36 -4.61
CA LEU A 415 14.64 28.62 -4.10
C LEU A 415 14.27 28.73 -2.63
N GLU A 416 15.27 28.93 -1.78
CA GLU A 416 15.11 29.18 -0.36
C GLU A 416 15.75 30.50 0.02
N THR A 417 15.06 31.29 0.82
CA THR A 417 15.55 32.57 1.31
C THR A 417 15.28 32.74 2.80
N ILE A 418 16.26 33.32 3.49
CA ILE A 418 16.10 33.83 4.86
C ILE A 418 16.56 35.28 4.86
N PHE A 419 15.71 36.18 5.30
CA PHE A 419 15.99 37.60 5.40
C PHE A 419 15.77 38.09 6.83
N ALA A 420 16.86 38.46 7.52
CA ALA A 420 16.86 38.98 8.87
C ALA A 420 17.41 40.42 8.86
N PRO A 421 16.58 41.44 8.51
CA PRO A 421 17.04 42.83 8.38
C PRO A 421 17.41 43.46 9.74
N SER A 422 16.98 42.87 10.83
CA SER A 422 17.34 43.26 12.18
C SER A 422 17.28 42.08 13.14
N TYR A 423 17.76 42.24 14.36
CA TYR A 423 17.68 41.23 15.42
C TYR A 423 16.23 40.81 15.77
N ASP A 424 15.26 41.65 15.45
CA ASP A 424 13.85 41.43 15.80
C ASP A 424 13.01 40.85 14.69
N TRP A 425 13.43 41.02 13.41
CA TRP A 425 12.68 40.56 12.25
C TRP A 425 13.40 39.45 11.51
N GLN A 426 12.64 38.40 11.19
CA GLN A 426 13.08 37.36 10.27
C GLN A 426 11.95 36.98 9.33
N PHE A 427 12.27 36.89 8.05
CA PHE A 427 11.40 36.38 7.00
C PHE A 427 12.06 35.16 6.37
N ASN A 428 11.28 34.17 6.01
CA ASN A 428 11.73 33.02 5.22
C ASN A 428 10.76 32.77 4.08
N ALA A 429 11.28 32.33 2.95
CA ALA A 429 10.49 31.84 1.82
C ALA A 429 11.18 30.65 1.20
N ALA A 430 10.37 29.63 0.84
CA ALA A 430 10.79 28.49 0.04
C ALA A 430 9.81 28.34 -1.11
N LEU A 431 10.35 28.22 -2.33
CA LEU A 431 9.58 28.03 -3.56
C LEU A 431 10.09 26.79 -4.25
N GLY A 432 9.20 25.89 -4.63
CA GLY A 432 9.52 24.70 -5.41
C GLY A 432 8.71 24.64 -6.69
N PHE A 433 9.38 24.29 -7.79
CA PHE A 433 8.74 23.91 -9.04
C PHE A 433 9.21 22.52 -9.41
N LEU A 434 8.26 21.63 -9.75
CA LEU A 434 8.48 20.23 -10.06
C LEU A 434 7.72 19.86 -11.33
N SER A 435 8.38 19.18 -12.25
CA SER A 435 7.78 18.49 -13.37
C SER A 435 8.15 17.04 -13.32
N THR A 436 7.15 16.17 -13.37
CA THR A 436 7.34 14.71 -13.38
C THR A 436 6.63 14.15 -14.59
N GLU A 437 7.22 13.15 -15.21
CA GLU A 437 6.67 12.53 -16.42
C GLU A 437 7.01 11.03 -16.42
N VAL A 438 6.00 10.19 -16.61
CA VAL A 438 6.15 8.76 -16.83
C VAL A 438 6.72 8.51 -18.22
N GLY A 439 7.62 7.54 -18.34
CA GLY A 439 8.30 7.21 -19.59
C GLY A 439 7.37 6.80 -20.72
N GLN A 440 7.87 6.86 -21.94
CA GLN A 440 7.10 6.50 -23.13
C GLN A 440 6.93 4.97 -23.24
N GLY A 441 5.72 4.52 -23.58
CA GLY A 441 5.38 3.11 -23.76
C GLY A 441 4.94 2.41 -22.47
N GLU A 442 4.93 3.13 -21.34
CA GLU A 442 4.51 2.59 -20.06
C GLU A 442 3.00 2.39 -19.99
N ARG A 443 2.59 1.27 -19.37
CA ARG A 443 1.20 0.84 -19.33
C ARG A 443 0.86 0.17 -18.02
N SER A 444 -0.37 0.39 -17.54
CA SER A 444 -0.91 -0.28 -16.35
C SER A 444 -2.41 -0.51 -16.48
N ILE A 445 -2.96 -1.51 -15.80
CA ILE A 445 -4.42 -1.73 -15.76
C ILE A 445 -5.01 -0.85 -14.68
N ASP A 446 -5.86 0.12 -15.08
CA ASP A 446 -6.64 0.91 -14.12
C ASP A 446 -7.83 0.10 -13.61
N LEU A 447 -7.83 -0.20 -12.32
CA LEU A 447 -8.93 -0.93 -11.67
C LEU A 447 -10.27 -0.19 -11.75
N MET A 448 -10.26 1.12 -11.91
CA MET A 448 -11.46 1.94 -12.07
C MET A 448 -12.00 1.94 -13.50
N ASP A 449 -11.15 1.71 -14.49
CA ASP A 449 -11.52 1.68 -15.92
C ASP A 449 -10.81 0.56 -16.69
N ARG A 450 -11.13 -0.68 -16.32
CA ARG A 450 -10.56 -1.89 -16.96
C ARG A 450 -10.96 -2.04 -18.43
N THR A 451 -11.99 -1.35 -18.87
CA THR A 451 -12.49 -1.39 -20.24
C THR A 451 -11.90 -0.31 -21.13
N GLN A 452 -11.17 0.65 -20.56
CA GLN A 452 -10.63 1.82 -21.26
C GLN A 452 -11.68 2.51 -22.13
N GLY A 453 -12.81 2.85 -21.49
CA GLY A 453 -13.97 3.48 -22.14
C GLY A 453 -14.89 2.51 -22.88
N GLY A 454 -14.61 1.20 -22.85
CA GLY A 454 -15.50 0.17 -23.38
C GLY A 454 -15.44 -0.09 -24.88
N ASN A 455 -14.76 0.74 -25.67
CA ASN A 455 -14.70 0.64 -27.15
C ASN A 455 -13.30 0.25 -27.63
N GLN A 456 -12.83 -0.90 -27.18
CA GLN A 456 -11.51 -1.46 -27.55
C GLN A 456 -11.68 -2.73 -28.38
N SER A 457 -10.96 -2.82 -29.50
CA SER A 457 -10.97 -4.04 -30.33
C SER A 457 -10.01 -5.09 -29.76
N PHE A 458 -10.53 -6.30 -29.58
CA PHE A 458 -9.73 -7.44 -29.15
C PHE A 458 -10.14 -8.69 -29.89
N THR A 459 -9.16 -9.42 -30.44
CA THR A 459 -9.38 -10.70 -31.12
C THR A 459 -8.98 -11.85 -30.21
N THR A 460 -9.92 -12.72 -29.93
CA THR A 460 -9.73 -13.93 -29.11
C THR A 460 -8.84 -14.96 -29.81
N ALA A 461 -8.37 -15.95 -29.06
CA ALA A 461 -7.52 -17.01 -29.60
C ALA A 461 -8.19 -17.85 -30.69
N ASP A 462 -9.51 -17.96 -30.67
CA ASP A 462 -10.31 -18.66 -31.67
C ASP A 462 -10.71 -17.80 -32.89
N GLY A 463 -10.22 -16.54 -32.93
CA GLY A 463 -10.36 -15.63 -34.06
C GLY A 463 -11.63 -14.77 -34.07
N ARG A 464 -12.43 -14.78 -33.00
CA ARG A 464 -13.56 -13.85 -32.85
C ARG A 464 -13.03 -12.47 -32.45
N THR A 465 -13.61 -11.41 -32.99
CA THR A 465 -13.26 -10.03 -32.64
C THR A 465 -14.44 -9.35 -31.95
N TYR A 466 -14.16 -8.73 -30.82
CA TYR A 466 -15.11 -7.95 -30.06
C TYR A 466 -14.62 -6.50 -29.95
N ASP A 467 -15.52 -5.55 -30.13
CA ASP A 467 -15.21 -4.10 -30.12
C ASP A 467 -15.86 -3.35 -28.97
N GLU A 468 -16.77 -3.97 -28.24
CA GLU A 468 -17.44 -3.39 -27.08
C GLU A 468 -17.30 -4.28 -25.84
N TRP A 469 -16.91 -3.69 -24.73
CA TRP A 469 -16.62 -4.38 -23.48
C TRP A 469 -17.31 -3.76 -22.29
N VAL A 470 -17.69 -4.59 -21.33
CA VAL A 470 -18.24 -4.18 -20.04
C VAL A 470 -17.49 -4.86 -18.91
N LEU A 471 -17.39 -4.17 -17.78
CA LEU A 471 -16.88 -4.75 -16.55
C LEU A 471 -18.06 -5.37 -15.78
N LEU A 472 -18.02 -6.68 -15.60
CA LEU A 472 -18.95 -7.38 -14.73
C LEU A 472 -18.41 -7.40 -13.31
N LYS A 473 -19.27 -7.05 -12.36
CA LYS A 473 -19.04 -7.10 -10.92
C LYS A 473 -20.05 -8.07 -10.31
N PRO A 474 -19.80 -9.38 -10.37
CA PRO A 474 -20.76 -10.39 -9.94
C PRO A 474 -21.14 -10.25 -8.47
N ASN A 475 -20.17 -9.84 -7.65
CA ASN A 475 -20.39 -9.52 -6.26
C ASN A 475 -19.59 -8.26 -5.91
N PRO A 476 -20.21 -7.18 -5.41
CA PRO A 476 -19.51 -5.95 -5.06
C PRO A 476 -18.46 -6.11 -3.96
N THR A 477 -18.47 -7.24 -3.24
CA THR A 477 -17.53 -7.55 -2.17
C THR A 477 -16.49 -8.60 -2.55
N GLN A 478 -16.37 -8.96 -3.84
CA GLN A 478 -15.48 -10.01 -4.31
C GLN A 478 -14.57 -9.54 -5.45
N THR A 479 -13.40 -10.17 -5.53
CA THR A 479 -12.39 -9.96 -6.56
C THR A 479 -12.71 -10.61 -7.90
N SER A 480 -13.88 -11.17 -8.07
CA SER A 480 -14.33 -11.89 -9.25
C SER A 480 -14.74 -11.00 -10.44
N ASN A 481 -14.38 -9.71 -10.39
CA ASN A 481 -14.68 -8.79 -11.47
C ASN A 481 -13.88 -9.14 -12.73
N CYS A 482 -14.55 -9.21 -13.88
CA CYS A 482 -13.90 -9.46 -15.15
C CYS A 482 -14.47 -8.62 -16.28
N VAL A 483 -13.66 -8.44 -17.32
CA VAL A 483 -14.05 -7.75 -18.54
C VAL A 483 -14.64 -8.75 -19.52
N VAL A 484 -15.83 -8.46 -20.04
CA VAL A 484 -16.60 -9.34 -20.91
C VAL A 484 -17.11 -8.57 -22.13
N PRO A 485 -17.20 -9.19 -23.34
CA PRO A 485 -17.83 -8.55 -24.48
C PRO A 485 -19.29 -8.15 -24.21
N ALA A 486 -19.61 -6.91 -24.47
CA ALA A 486 -20.94 -6.35 -24.21
C ALA A 486 -22.06 -7.08 -24.97
N GLU A 487 -21.76 -7.59 -26.17
CA GLU A 487 -22.73 -8.34 -26.97
C GLU A 487 -23.12 -9.67 -26.32
N LEU A 488 -22.21 -10.36 -25.64
CA LEU A 488 -22.51 -11.62 -24.94
C LEU A 488 -23.45 -11.36 -23.77
N VAL A 489 -23.21 -10.27 -23.02
CA VAL A 489 -24.07 -9.86 -21.91
C VAL A 489 -25.45 -9.46 -22.45
N ARG A 490 -25.53 -8.67 -23.52
CA ARG A 490 -26.80 -8.34 -24.18
C ARG A 490 -27.56 -9.57 -24.64
N SER A 491 -26.85 -10.50 -25.32
CA SER A 491 -27.47 -11.77 -25.77
C SER A 491 -28.06 -12.56 -24.60
N ALA A 492 -27.33 -12.67 -23.51
CA ALA A 492 -27.83 -13.32 -22.29
C ALA A 492 -29.05 -12.62 -21.69
N LEU A 493 -29.10 -11.29 -21.72
CA LEU A 493 -30.21 -10.50 -21.20
C LEU A 493 -31.46 -10.57 -22.09
N GLU A 494 -31.29 -10.60 -23.41
CA GLU A 494 -32.38 -10.57 -24.39
C GLU A 494 -32.94 -11.97 -24.66
N ASN A 495 -32.09 -12.95 -24.82
CA ASN A 495 -32.47 -14.31 -25.19
C ASN A 495 -32.81 -15.19 -23.98
N GLY A 496 -32.53 -14.68 -22.79
CA GLY A 496 -32.65 -15.43 -21.55
C GLY A 496 -31.54 -16.45 -21.37
N THR A 497 -31.49 -17.01 -20.18
CA THR A 497 -30.58 -18.09 -19.80
C THR A 497 -31.36 -19.19 -19.13
N THR A 498 -30.82 -20.38 -19.02
CA THR A 498 -31.36 -21.44 -18.21
C THR A 498 -30.43 -21.78 -17.04
N PHE A 499 -30.98 -22.09 -15.90
CA PHE A 499 -30.23 -22.57 -14.74
C PHE A 499 -30.84 -23.90 -14.29
N GLY A 500 -30.05 -24.96 -14.22
CA GLY A 500 -30.55 -26.30 -13.91
C GLY A 500 -31.62 -26.79 -14.91
N GLY A 501 -31.55 -26.35 -16.17
CA GLY A 501 -32.53 -26.68 -17.21
C GLY A 501 -33.83 -25.90 -17.13
N GLN A 502 -33.97 -24.93 -16.21
CA GLN A 502 -35.14 -24.07 -16.10
C GLN A 502 -34.83 -22.66 -16.62
N PRO A 503 -35.75 -22.03 -17.36
CA PRO A 503 -35.56 -20.64 -17.82
C PRO A 503 -35.40 -19.70 -16.63
N VAL A 504 -34.38 -18.80 -16.72
CA VAL A 504 -34.15 -17.74 -15.73
C VAL A 504 -34.88 -16.49 -16.19
N PRO A 505 -35.78 -15.94 -15.41
CA PRO A 505 -36.48 -14.71 -15.78
C PRO A 505 -35.50 -13.54 -15.89
N PRO A 506 -35.69 -12.60 -16.85
CA PRO A 506 -34.83 -11.44 -17.04
C PRO A 506 -34.56 -10.62 -15.77
N SER A 507 -35.52 -10.59 -14.86
CA SER A 507 -35.38 -9.90 -13.56
C SER A 507 -34.34 -10.51 -12.63
N LEU A 508 -33.93 -11.77 -12.83
CA LEU A 508 -32.91 -12.45 -12.06
C LEU A 508 -31.56 -12.50 -12.78
N ILE A 509 -31.49 -12.14 -14.07
CA ILE A 509 -30.25 -12.17 -14.85
C ILE A 509 -29.23 -11.17 -14.33
N GLY A 510 -29.66 -10.05 -13.76
CA GLY A 510 -28.81 -9.10 -13.08
C GLY A 510 -28.33 -9.51 -11.68
N THR A 511 -28.70 -10.70 -11.21
CA THR A 511 -28.22 -11.19 -9.91
C THR A 511 -26.77 -11.67 -10.00
N SER A 512 -26.05 -11.56 -8.89
CA SER A 512 -24.63 -11.96 -8.80
C SER A 512 -24.38 -13.40 -9.28
N MET A 513 -25.30 -14.33 -9.03
CA MET A 513 -25.16 -15.74 -9.41
C MET A 513 -25.06 -15.97 -10.92
N ILE A 514 -25.77 -15.19 -11.75
CA ILE A 514 -25.76 -15.36 -13.21
C ILE A 514 -24.58 -14.65 -13.82
N LEU A 515 -24.22 -13.47 -13.29
CA LEU A 515 -23.05 -12.74 -13.74
C LEU A 515 -21.73 -13.45 -13.44
N THR A 516 -21.68 -14.27 -12.36
CA THR A 516 -20.50 -15.10 -12.05
C THR A 516 -20.20 -16.14 -13.12
N ALA A 517 -21.17 -16.53 -13.96
CA ALA A 517 -20.91 -17.46 -15.06
C ALA A 517 -19.97 -16.90 -16.12
N PHE A 518 -19.92 -15.58 -16.27
CA PHE A 518 -19.00 -14.92 -17.23
C PHE A 518 -17.59 -14.71 -16.68
N CYS A 519 -17.42 -14.69 -15.38
CA CYS A 519 -16.13 -14.41 -14.76
C CYS A 519 -15.47 -15.67 -14.20
N PRO A 520 -14.13 -15.75 -14.17
CA PRO A 520 -13.38 -16.96 -13.79
C PRO A 520 -13.81 -17.60 -12.48
N ALA A 521 -14.14 -16.78 -11.48
CA ALA A 521 -14.51 -17.25 -10.14
C ALA A 521 -15.78 -18.09 -10.10
N GLY A 522 -16.66 -17.95 -11.08
CA GLY A 522 -17.95 -18.67 -11.10
C GLY A 522 -17.89 -20.09 -11.63
N ASN A 523 -16.84 -20.46 -12.37
CA ASN A 523 -16.86 -21.64 -13.23
C ASN A 523 -15.71 -22.63 -12.97
N ILE A 524 -15.17 -22.68 -11.75
CA ILE A 524 -14.11 -23.65 -11.45
C ILE A 524 -14.65 -24.82 -10.66
N ILE A 525 -14.76 -25.94 -11.36
CA ILE A 525 -14.87 -27.25 -10.74
C ILE A 525 -13.72 -28.11 -11.23
N GLY A 526 -13.00 -28.71 -10.30
CA GLY A 526 -11.90 -29.61 -10.62
C GLY A 526 -10.68 -28.95 -11.24
N GLY A 527 -10.43 -27.66 -11.00
CA GLY A 527 -9.24 -26.95 -11.47
C GLY A 527 -9.26 -26.43 -12.90
N ASN A 528 -10.38 -26.61 -13.60
CA ASN A 528 -10.52 -26.11 -14.96
C ASN A 528 -11.63 -25.06 -15.02
N TYR A 529 -11.28 -23.87 -15.49
CA TYR A 529 -12.26 -22.88 -15.88
C TYR A 529 -12.98 -23.34 -17.14
N THR A 530 -14.30 -23.51 -17.08
CA THR A 530 -15.07 -24.04 -18.23
C THR A 530 -15.71 -22.94 -19.06
N GLY A 531 -15.68 -21.67 -18.60
CA GLY A 531 -16.34 -20.57 -19.29
C GLY A 531 -17.85 -20.74 -19.42
N ILE A 532 -18.45 -19.98 -20.33
CA ILE A 532 -19.84 -20.17 -20.74
C ILE A 532 -19.86 -21.36 -21.70
N ALA A 533 -20.71 -22.36 -21.41
CA ALA A 533 -20.80 -23.54 -22.23
C ALA A 533 -21.33 -23.27 -23.66
N ALA A 534 -20.89 -24.05 -24.62
CA ALA A 534 -21.40 -24.00 -25.99
C ALA A 534 -22.92 -24.24 -26.04
N PRO A 535 -23.62 -23.80 -27.13
CA PRO A 535 -25.05 -24.02 -27.27
C PRO A 535 -25.45 -25.47 -27.05
N GLY A 536 -26.38 -25.70 -26.12
CA GLY A 536 -26.87 -27.01 -25.75
C GLY A 536 -26.06 -27.77 -24.71
N ALA A 537 -24.92 -27.24 -24.24
CA ALA A 537 -24.19 -27.72 -23.07
C ALA A 537 -24.51 -26.86 -21.86
N THR A 538 -24.54 -27.44 -20.70
CA THR A 538 -24.64 -26.71 -19.43
C THR A 538 -23.25 -26.39 -18.89
N ASP A 539 -23.05 -25.18 -18.43
CA ASP A 539 -21.87 -24.87 -17.60
C ASP A 539 -22.00 -25.56 -16.23
N THR A 540 -21.03 -25.34 -15.38
CA THR A 540 -20.97 -25.92 -14.03
C THR A 540 -22.17 -25.58 -13.14
N PHE A 541 -22.82 -24.45 -13.40
CA PHE A 541 -24.04 -24.01 -12.71
C PHE A 541 -25.32 -24.35 -13.51
N GLY A 542 -25.19 -25.04 -14.65
CA GLY A 542 -26.32 -25.34 -15.52
C GLY A 542 -26.81 -24.16 -16.35
N LEU A 543 -25.98 -23.14 -16.54
CA LEU A 543 -26.30 -21.97 -17.35
C LEU A 543 -26.09 -22.28 -18.83
N VAL A 544 -27.09 -21.99 -19.67
CA VAL A 544 -27.01 -22.13 -21.12
C VAL A 544 -27.24 -20.75 -21.75
N THR A 545 -26.21 -20.19 -22.34
CA THR A 545 -26.25 -18.84 -22.93
C THR A 545 -26.24 -18.85 -24.45
N GLY A 546 -26.00 -19.97 -25.09
CA GLY A 546 -25.90 -20.08 -26.55
C GLY A 546 -24.55 -19.66 -27.14
N GLU A 547 -23.66 -19.06 -26.34
CA GLU A 547 -22.33 -18.59 -26.72
C GLU A 547 -21.27 -19.23 -25.83
N THR A 548 -20.08 -19.47 -26.39
CA THR A 548 -18.93 -19.98 -25.63
C THR A 548 -17.99 -18.82 -25.33
N PHE A 549 -17.65 -18.59 -24.07
CA PHE A 549 -16.72 -17.57 -23.64
C PHE A 549 -15.93 -18.01 -22.41
N ASN A 550 -14.63 -17.77 -22.45
CA ASN A 550 -13.72 -18.00 -21.32
C ASN A 550 -12.90 -16.73 -21.09
N ALA A 551 -13.18 -15.98 -20.03
CA ALA A 551 -12.50 -14.72 -19.76
C ALA A 551 -10.99 -14.86 -19.67
N THR A 552 -10.46 -16.03 -19.26
CA THR A 552 -9.01 -16.26 -19.17
C THR A 552 -8.33 -16.28 -20.54
N THR A 553 -9.01 -16.76 -21.59
CA THR A 553 -8.47 -16.89 -22.95
C THR A 553 -9.08 -15.92 -23.95
N ASP A 554 -10.33 -15.51 -23.72
CA ASP A 554 -11.15 -14.76 -24.68
C ASP A 554 -11.33 -13.29 -24.29
N ALA A 555 -10.71 -12.86 -23.18
CA ALA A 555 -10.69 -11.46 -22.76
C ALA A 555 -9.25 -10.95 -22.59
N PRO A 556 -9.03 -9.64 -22.75
CA PRO A 556 -7.72 -9.06 -22.59
C PRO A 556 -7.15 -9.30 -21.20
N ASN A 557 -5.87 -9.69 -21.17
CA ASN A 557 -5.11 -9.96 -19.93
C ASN A 557 -5.82 -10.92 -18.97
N GLY A 558 -6.38 -12.01 -19.53
CA GLY A 558 -7.04 -13.05 -18.72
C GLY A 558 -8.31 -12.58 -18.00
N GLY A 559 -9.00 -11.57 -18.54
CA GLY A 559 -10.18 -10.97 -17.93
C GLY A 559 -9.89 -9.78 -17.03
N ALA A 560 -8.61 -9.45 -16.78
CA ALA A 560 -8.23 -8.30 -15.98
C ALA A 560 -8.60 -6.97 -16.65
N GLY A 561 -8.62 -6.92 -17.99
CA GLY A 561 -8.98 -5.75 -18.78
C GLY A 561 -7.86 -5.22 -19.66
N PHE A 562 -8.06 -4.07 -20.23
CA PHE A 562 -7.12 -3.38 -21.10
C PHE A 562 -6.11 -2.57 -20.32
N PHE A 563 -4.90 -2.50 -20.83
CA PHE A 563 -3.90 -1.58 -20.31
C PHE A 563 -4.26 -0.14 -20.69
N ALA A 564 -4.25 0.74 -19.70
CA ALA A 564 -4.17 2.18 -19.90
C ALA A 564 -2.75 2.58 -20.32
N ASP A 565 -2.61 3.45 -21.30
CA ASP A 565 -1.36 4.13 -21.62
C ASP A 565 -1.15 5.24 -20.57
N VAL A 566 -0.07 5.12 -19.78
CA VAL A 566 0.29 6.09 -18.75
C VAL A 566 1.49 6.95 -19.16
N SER A 567 1.94 6.83 -20.41
CA SER A 567 3.05 7.62 -20.96
C SER A 567 2.80 9.12 -20.84
N GLY A 568 3.77 9.87 -20.34
CA GLY A 568 3.69 11.30 -20.18
C GLY A 568 2.81 11.79 -19.00
N ASN A 569 2.24 10.88 -18.22
CA ASN A 569 1.46 11.25 -17.05
C ASN A 569 2.35 11.77 -15.91
N GLU A 570 1.80 12.65 -15.08
CA GLU A 570 2.46 13.11 -13.85
C GLU A 570 2.52 11.98 -12.81
N LEU A 571 3.60 11.90 -12.06
CA LEU A 571 3.69 10.97 -10.94
C LEU A 571 2.69 11.32 -9.82
N PRO A 572 2.21 10.32 -9.07
CA PRO A 572 1.28 10.57 -7.98
C PRO A 572 1.83 11.56 -6.93
N ASN A 573 0.93 12.38 -6.40
CA ASN A 573 1.21 13.35 -5.33
C ASN A 573 2.39 14.31 -5.62
N SER A 574 2.62 14.65 -6.88
CA SER A 574 3.71 15.52 -7.35
C SER A 574 3.18 16.87 -7.81
N PRO A 575 2.91 17.83 -6.90
CA PRO A 575 2.42 19.14 -7.28
C PRO A 575 3.49 19.92 -8.03
N ARG A 576 3.10 20.56 -9.15
CA ARG A 576 4.03 21.36 -9.97
C ARG A 576 4.58 22.59 -9.27
N PHE A 577 3.91 23.05 -8.21
CA PHE A 577 4.30 24.26 -7.50
C PHE A 577 4.03 24.10 -6.01
N THR A 578 5.01 24.49 -5.18
CA THR A 578 4.87 24.66 -3.75
C THR A 578 5.49 25.98 -3.31
N ALA A 579 4.87 26.63 -2.31
CA ALA A 579 5.41 27.81 -1.70
C ALA A 579 5.20 27.78 -0.18
N ALA A 580 6.20 28.13 0.58
CA ALA A 580 6.13 28.34 2.01
C ALA A 580 6.72 29.72 2.33
N VAL A 581 5.98 30.55 3.05
CA VAL A 581 6.45 31.86 3.50
C VAL A 581 6.22 31.99 4.99
N GLY A 582 7.20 32.54 5.71
CA GLY A 582 7.12 32.78 7.15
C GLY A 582 7.59 34.17 7.50
N ALA A 583 6.95 34.76 8.48
CA ALA A 583 7.36 36.03 9.07
C ALA A 583 7.38 35.92 10.59
N GLN A 584 8.46 36.40 11.20
CA GLN A 584 8.68 36.36 12.63
C GLN A 584 9.09 37.73 13.13
N TYR A 585 8.49 38.16 14.23
CA TYR A 585 8.87 39.37 14.94
C TYR A 585 9.07 39.08 16.42
N SER A 586 10.22 39.50 16.94
CA SER A 586 10.61 39.30 18.33
C SER A 586 10.73 40.65 19.01
N PHE A 587 10.31 40.74 20.28
CA PHE A 587 10.41 41.93 21.10
C PHE A 587 10.59 41.58 22.59
N ASP A 588 11.21 42.47 23.34
CA ASP A 588 11.45 42.27 24.75
C ASP A 588 10.26 42.74 25.57
N MET A 589 9.77 41.87 26.48
CA MET A 589 8.76 42.19 27.48
C MET A 589 9.44 42.39 28.86
N GLY A 590 9.87 43.59 29.13
CA GLY A 590 10.70 43.86 30.30
C GLY A 590 12.13 43.31 30.15
N SER A 591 12.88 43.24 31.27
CA SER A 591 14.30 42.94 31.23
C SER A 591 14.68 41.45 31.12
N ALA A 592 13.70 40.53 31.19
CA ALA A 592 13.99 39.10 31.31
C ALA A 592 13.22 38.20 30.33
N TRP A 593 12.23 38.74 29.66
CA TRP A 593 11.39 37.96 28.74
C TRP A 593 11.52 38.46 27.32
N ARG A 594 11.77 37.55 26.40
CA ARG A 594 11.72 37.81 24.96
C ARG A 594 10.52 37.08 24.33
N THR A 595 9.65 37.83 23.66
CA THR A 595 8.44 37.30 23.02
C THR A 595 8.61 37.35 21.53
N THR A 596 8.19 36.26 20.89
CA THR A 596 8.22 36.11 19.42
C THR A 596 6.84 35.74 18.92
N VAL A 597 6.41 36.41 17.88
CA VAL A 597 5.22 36.08 17.08
C VAL A 597 5.65 35.62 15.72
N ARG A 598 5.15 34.46 15.30
CA ARG A 598 5.48 33.86 13.99
C ARG A 598 4.22 33.43 13.27
N MET A 599 4.14 33.75 11.98
CA MET A 599 3.12 33.28 11.06
C MET A 599 3.78 32.55 9.89
N ASP A 600 3.29 31.36 9.57
CA ASP A 600 3.71 30.57 8.42
C ASP A 600 2.52 30.31 7.51
N HIS A 601 2.73 30.43 6.21
CA HIS A 601 1.73 30.19 5.18
C HIS A 601 2.31 29.28 4.11
N TYR A 602 1.59 28.19 3.81
CA TYR A 602 1.95 27.18 2.81
C TYR A 602 0.91 27.13 1.69
N ILE A 603 1.36 26.99 0.46
CA ILE A 603 0.54 26.83 -0.74
C ILE A 603 1.06 25.62 -1.51
N GLN A 604 0.14 24.77 -1.94
CA GLN A 604 0.43 23.64 -2.82
C GLN A 604 -0.42 23.72 -4.08
N GLY A 605 0.21 23.49 -5.24
CA GLY A 605 -0.44 23.38 -6.53
C GLY A 605 -1.29 22.11 -6.68
N LYS A 606 -1.90 21.96 -7.83
CA LYS A 606 -2.64 20.74 -8.21
C LYS A 606 -1.66 19.57 -8.37
N SER A 607 -2.17 18.34 -8.10
CA SER A 607 -1.50 17.08 -8.39
C SER A 607 -2.52 16.00 -8.74
N PHE A 608 -2.05 14.79 -8.99
CA PHE A 608 -2.91 13.62 -9.14
C PHE A 608 -2.61 12.59 -8.04
N ALA A 609 -3.63 11.87 -7.60
CA ALA A 609 -3.48 10.86 -6.56
C ALA A 609 -2.95 9.53 -7.11
N ARG A 610 -3.23 9.22 -8.40
CA ARG A 610 -2.80 7.98 -9.06
C ARG A 610 -2.12 8.28 -10.40
N ILE A 611 -1.34 7.33 -10.89
CA ILE A 611 -0.56 7.44 -12.13
C ILE A 611 -1.43 7.63 -13.39
N TYR A 612 -2.72 7.30 -13.35
CA TYR A 612 -3.61 7.37 -14.51
C TYR A 612 -4.04 8.79 -14.88
N ASN A 613 -3.84 9.75 -13.99
CA ASN A 613 -4.11 11.19 -14.18
C ASN A 613 -5.53 11.51 -14.68
N THR A 614 -6.51 10.72 -14.27
CA THR A 614 -7.91 10.99 -14.63
C THR A 614 -8.47 12.20 -13.85
N GLU A 615 -9.60 12.75 -14.28
CA GLU A 615 -10.27 13.83 -13.51
C GLU A 615 -10.69 13.36 -12.11
N TYR A 616 -10.95 12.07 -11.93
CA TYR A 616 -11.24 11.48 -10.64
C TYR A 616 -10.04 11.51 -9.68
N ASP A 617 -8.83 11.39 -10.22
CA ASP A 617 -7.58 11.38 -9.45
C ASP A 617 -7.06 12.78 -9.10
N ARG A 618 -7.70 13.83 -9.62
CA ARG A 618 -7.21 15.20 -9.51
C ARG A 618 -7.36 15.75 -8.10
N LEU A 619 -6.26 16.07 -7.48
CA LEU A 619 -6.17 16.81 -6.22
C LEU A 619 -6.09 18.31 -6.53
N LYS A 620 -6.96 19.10 -5.90
CA LYS A 620 -6.99 20.56 -6.09
C LYS A 620 -5.84 21.21 -5.34
N SER A 621 -5.46 22.42 -5.79
CA SER A 621 -4.56 23.28 -5.02
C SER A 621 -5.17 23.66 -3.67
N TRP A 622 -4.33 23.78 -2.66
CA TRP A 622 -4.74 24.12 -1.30
C TRP A 622 -3.69 24.96 -0.58
N GLN A 623 -4.06 25.52 0.54
CA GLN A 623 -3.20 26.36 1.38
C GLN A 623 -3.43 26.07 2.85
N ASN A 624 -2.45 26.42 3.69
CA ASN A 624 -2.53 26.30 5.13
C ASN A 624 -1.79 27.44 5.81
N THR A 625 -2.34 27.97 6.91
CA THR A 625 -1.73 29.03 7.69
C THR A 625 -1.63 28.62 9.16
N ASN A 626 -0.44 28.81 9.75
CA ASN A 626 -0.18 28.55 11.15
C ASN A 626 0.27 29.85 11.84
N LEU A 627 -0.09 30.00 13.11
CA LEU A 627 0.32 31.11 13.95
C LEU A 627 0.87 30.56 15.26
N SER A 628 2.02 31.07 15.70
CA SER A 628 2.59 30.75 17.00
C SER A 628 3.09 32.02 17.70
N VAL A 629 2.99 32.00 19.01
CA VAL A 629 3.51 33.03 19.88
C VAL A 629 4.21 32.35 21.05
N TRP A 630 5.48 32.62 21.22
CA TRP A 630 6.21 32.10 22.38
C TRP A 630 6.94 33.18 23.11
N THR A 631 7.10 33.00 24.42
CA THR A 631 7.87 33.89 25.28
C THR A 631 8.86 33.06 26.11
N SER A 632 10.11 33.48 26.10
CA SER A 632 11.21 32.79 26.76
C SER A 632 11.85 33.67 27.81
N ASN A 633 12.21 33.07 28.96
CA ASN A 633 13.05 33.68 29.98
C ASN A 633 14.32 32.86 30.15
N GLU A 634 15.44 33.38 29.68
CA GLU A 634 16.72 32.70 29.74
C GLU A 634 17.22 32.44 31.15
N GLN A 635 16.97 33.39 32.08
CA GLN A 635 17.41 33.24 33.48
C GLN A 635 16.70 32.09 34.17
N TRP A 636 15.43 31.87 33.84
CA TRP A 636 14.65 30.78 34.37
C TRP A 636 14.70 29.53 33.55
N GLY A 637 15.26 29.58 32.34
CA GLY A 637 15.24 28.47 31.38
C GLY A 637 13.83 28.03 31.01
N VAL A 638 12.85 28.96 31.00
CA VAL A 638 11.43 28.66 30.72
C VAL A 638 11.01 29.27 29.39
N THR A 639 10.34 28.49 28.58
CA THR A 639 9.65 28.93 27.37
C THR A 639 8.18 28.51 27.46
N VAL A 640 7.27 29.45 27.20
CA VAL A 640 5.83 29.20 27.08
C VAL A 640 5.42 29.54 25.65
N GLU A 641 4.80 28.58 24.95
CA GLU A 641 4.33 28.74 23.59
C GLU A 641 2.82 28.51 23.52
N GLY A 642 2.11 29.38 22.80
CA GLY A 642 0.76 29.19 22.32
C GLY A 642 0.76 29.11 20.81
N TYR A 643 0.02 28.14 20.23
CA TYR A 643 -0.02 27.98 18.79
C TYR A 643 -1.43 27.68 18.26
N VAL A 644 -1.66 28.07 17.02
CA VAL A 644 -2.83 27.71 16.24
C VAL A 644 -2.35 27.13 14.92
N LYS A 645 -2.55 25.83 14.70
CA LYS A 645 -2.35 25.18 13.41
C LYS A 645 -3.64 25.22 12.60
N ASN A 646 -3.52 25.34 11.29
CA ASN A 646 -4.65 25.50 10.38
C ASN A 646 -5.60 26.62 10.84
N LEU A 647 -5.09 27.84 10.93
CA LEU A 647 -5.75 29.04 11.48
C LEU A 647 -7.13 29.29 10.87
N PHE A 648 -7.31 29.04 9.57
CA PHE A 648 -8.55 29.29 8.84
C PHE A 648 -9.48 28.06 8.77
N ASP A 649 -9.08 26.94 9.39
CA ASP A 649 -9.84 25.68 9.41
C ASP A 649 -10.16 25.14 8.00
N GLU A 650 -9.17 25.25 7.12
CA GLU A 650 -9.26 24.72 5.76
C GLU A 650 -9.37 23.21 5.77
N THR A 651 -10.20 22.65 4.85
CA THR A 651 -10.42 21.20 4.74
C THR A 651 -10.18 20.74 3.29
N PRO A 652 -8.97 20.88 2.76
CA PRO A 652 -8.66 20.37 1.44
C PRO A 652 -8.55 18.84 1.46
N ILE A 653 -8.83 18.19 0.34
CA ILE A 653 -8.44 16.81 0.10
C ILE A 653 -6.97 16.83 -0.29
N THR A 654 -6.11 16.27 0.56
CA THR A 654 -4.66 16.23 0.40
C THR A 654 -4.17 14.95 -0.28
N GLY A 655 -4.98 13.91 -0.27
CA GLY A 655 -4.69 12.63 -0.89
C GLY A 655 -5.93 11.76 -1.01
N THR A 656 -5.85 10.75 -1.85
CA THR A 656 -6.88 9.71 -1.98
C THR A 656 -6.24 8.33 -2.00
N PHE A 657 -6.97 7.35 -1.52
CA PHE A 657 -6.58 5.96 -1.55
C PHE A 657 -7.73 5.13 -2.12
N LEU A 658 -7.49 4.46 -3.24
CA LEU A 658 -8.44 3.57 -3.87
C LEU A 658 -8.36 2.20 -3.20
N ASN A 659 -9.45 1.75 -2.59
CA ASN A 659 -9.56 0.40 -2.08
C ASN A 659 -9.65 -0.61 -3.23
N SER A 660 -9.47 -1.88 -2.90
CA SER A 660 -9.53 -2.95 -3.89
C SER A 660 -10.94 -3.16 -4.45
N ASP A 661 -11.03 -3.95 -5.50
CA ASP A 661 -12.27 -4.27 -6.23
C ASP A 661 -13.36 -4.87 -5.34
N ASP A 662 -12.96 -5.66 -4.36
CA ASP A 662 -13.84 -6.36 -3.44
C ASP A 662 -14.60 -5.43 -2.49
N THR A 663 -14.15 -4.17 -2.36
CA THR A 663 -14.85 -3.11 -1.64
C THR A 663 -15.64 -2.19 -2.56
N GLY A 664 -15.87 -2.59 -3.81
CA GLY A 664 -16.58 -1.79 -4.81
C GLY A 664 -15.77 -0.59 -5.29
N LEU A 665 -14.45 -0.59 -5.20
CA LEU A 665 -13.56 0.50 -5.57
C LEU A 665 -13.87 1.79 -4.80
N THR A 666 -14.23 1.67 -3.53
CA THR A 666 -14.45 2.85 -2.68
C THR A 666 -13.15 3.63 -2.52
N THR A 667 -13.26 4.95 -2.48
CA THR A 667 -12.11 5.83 -2.35
C THR A 667 -12.12 6.49 -0.98
N ASN A 668 -11.08 6.26 -0.22
CA ASN A 668 -10.81 7.01 1.00
C ASN A 668 -10.14 8.32 0.65
N ILE A 669 -10.49 9.38 1.36
CA ILE A 669 -9.87 10.69 1.22
C ILE A 669 -9.15 11.06 2.52
N PHE A 670 -8.06 11.78 2.36
CA PHE A 670 -7.30 12.37 3.46
C PHE A 670 -7.42 13.88 3.41
N THR A 671 -7.55 14.50 4.57
CA THR A 671 -7.65 15.96 4.70
C THR A 671 -6.57 16.47 5.65
N LEU A 672 -6.37 17.79 5.67
CA LEU A 672 -5.62 18.39 6.77
C LEU A 672 -6.36 18.18 8.09
N ASP A 673 -5.58 18.16 9.17
CA ASP A 673 -6.15 18.25 10.51
C ASP A 673 -7.04 19.49 10.66
N PRO A 674 -8.09 19.44 11.48
CA PRO A 674 -8.86 20.61 11.83
C PRO A 674 -7.97 21.66 12.51
N ARG A 675 -8.50 22.86 12.67
CA ARG A 675 -7.80 23.88 13.46
C ARG A 675 -7.49 23.37 14.85
N LEU A 676 -6.20 23.31 15.16
CA LEU A 676 -5.69 22.88 16.47
C LEU A 676 -5.15 24.08 17.23
N VAL A 677 -5.57 24.21 18.48
CA VAL A 677 -5.05 25.22 19.41
C VAL A 677 -4.34 24.51 20.54
N GLY A 678 -3.12 24.91 20.82
CA GLY A 678 -2.33 24.28 21.86
C GLY A 678 -1.44 25.25 22.64
N VAL A 679 -0.99 24.78 23.81
CA VAL A 679 -0.01 25.46 24.66
C VAL A 679 1.09 24.45 25.01
N SER A 680 2.33 24.91 24.94
CA SER A 680 3.52 24.14 25.33
C SER A 680 4.29 24.94 26.40
N ILE A 681 4.82 24.23 27.40
CA ILE A 681 5.71 24.81 28.41
C ILE A 681 6.96 23.96 28.47
N THR A 682 8.09 24.58 28.21
CA THR A 682 9.41 23.93 28.25
C THR A 682 10.26 24.50 29.33
N LYS A 683 10.88 23.67 30.14
CA LYS A 683 11.85 24.02 31.17
C LYS A 683 13.20 23.38 30.87
N GLN A 684 14.25 24.19 30.78
CA GLN A 684 15.64 23.75 30.73
C GLN A 684 16.28 23.87 32.12
N PHE A 685 16.99 22.83 32.53
CA PHE A 685 17.63 22.75 33.84
C PHE A 685 19.14 22.91 33.73
#